data_f4be92ebf8f2b2017ee604fac5949e8a
#
_entry.id   f4be92ebf8f2b2017ee604fac5949e8a
#
_cell.length_a   1.000
_cell.length_b   1.000
_cell.length_c   1.000
_cell.angle_alpha   90.00
_cell.angle_beta   90.00
_cell.angle_gamma   90.00
#
_symmetry.space_group_name_H-M   'P 1'
#
loop_
_entity.id
_entity.type
_entity.pdbx_description
1 polymer ?
#
loop_
_entity_poly.entity_id
_entity_poly.type
_entity_poly.pdbx_seq_one_letter_code
_entity_poly.pdbx_strand_id
1 'polypeptide(L)'
;MAAKKQESNNKSNKRKQNADAKANTDSSFSKRPKLAVSKSENNQVKKPFKPFKKQNFSKFKSQPGEEKTTPLSKRERRIHAKELTEARKKRRKQHYTLEHELARLWEKMRQRNIAKEERSKIISEAILKMKGKIPEIASSHVSSRVLQTCVKYCTQAERDTVFDELKPHYLTFATNKYAIHLVMKMLDNASKKQLADFISSLRGHAASLLRHTVGSIVIEHAYQLGNAAQKQELLMELYSTELQLFKDLSSMKESRLSDVILKLNLQKGSVLRHMASVIQPILEKGIVDHSIIHRVLIEYLSIAGKTSAAEIIQQLSGPLLVRMIHTKDGSQIGILCVKHGSAKERKKIVKGLKGTVGKTAHFQYGSLVLACIVSTIDDTKLVTKAVIRELQSILKELVLDKNGRRPLLQLLNPNCTRYFSPDEMASLSLSISSLNAMGELEINSETKPLKHEESSVKDNNGREVTMEKPDDSTSPETLQLIEGGKKDPSIRRQELLVGSGLAENLIDICIENAGELLRSNFGKEVLYEVATGGSGGILQETLGDKLNTLHEAIATLAAKSKSEESDKDHVLENFHSSRTIRKLVFESSMFATTLWKKALKGKCEQWTQGHSVKVICAFLESSDAKVRKLAKEELQPLIDSGTLKLPEKRQPANEG
;
A
#
# COMPACT_ATOMS: atom_id res chain seq x y z
N MET A 1 26.74 -27.45 -40.88
CA MET A 1 26.71 -26.68 -42.15
C MET A 1 26.23 -25.29 -41.80
N ALA A 2 27.14 -24.38 -41.66
CA ALA A 2 27.49 -23.23 -42.51
C ALA A 2 26.34 -22.20 -42.54
N ALA A 3 26.44 -21.13 -41.82
CA ALA A 3 27.15 -19.86 -42.03
C ALA A 3 26.43 -18.86 -42.95
N LYS A 4 26.19 -17.66 -42.41
CA LYS A 4 26.56 -16.32 -42.96
C LYS A 4 25.88 -15.23 -42.11
N LYS A 5 26.65 -14.55 -41.41
CA LYS A 5 27.14 -13.14 -41.36
C LYS A 5 26.56 -12.22 -42.45
N GLN A 6 26.03 -11.07 -42.01
CA GLN A 6 26.36 -9.78 -42.65
C GLN A 6 26.25 -8.63 -41.68
N GLU A 7 27.37 -7.92 -41.56
CA GLU A 7 27.60 -6.62 -40.93
C GLU A 7 27.13 -5.48 -41.87
N SER A 8 26.79 -4.34 -41.30
CA SER A 8 27.19 -3.00 -41.81
C SER A 8 26.73 -1.97 -40.76
N ASN A 9 27.61 -1.33 -40.03
CA ASN A 9 28.42 -0.14 -40.32
C ASN A 9 27.61 1.06 -40.85
N ASN A 10 27.46 2.17 -40.07
CA ASN A 10 28.26 3.36 -40.26
C ASN A 10 27.86 4.55 -39.38
N LYS A 11 28.86 5.09 -38.63
CA LYS A 11 29.41 6.46 -38.61
C LYS A 11 28.46 7.60 -38.17
N SER A 12 28.72 8.15 -37.01
CA SER A 12 29.57 9.36 -36.69
C SER A 12 29.31 10.59 -37.58
N ASN A 13 28.89 11.70 -36.99
CA ASN A 13 29.66 12.95 -36.90
C ASN A 13 28.84 14.19 -36.46
N LYS A 14 29.43 14.90 -35.55
CA LYS A 14 29.91 16.30 -35.47
C LYS A 14 28.91 17.39 -35.09
N ARG A 15 29.30 18.00 -33.98
CA ARG A 15 29.40 19.45 -33.60
C ARG A 15 29.15 20.48 -34.68
N LYS A 16 28.38 21.57 -34.29
CA LYS A 16 28.72 23.03 -34.30
C LYS A 16 27.47 23.80 -33.90
N GLN A 17 27.51 24.61 -32.84
CA GLN A 17 27.73 26.08 -32.70
C GLN A 17 27.00 26.96 -33.73
N ASN A 18 26.10 27.83 -33.17
CA ASN A 18 26.06 29.30 -33.16
C ASN A 18 24.64 29.72 -32.80
N ALA A 19 24.40 30.50 -31.78
CA ALA A 19 24.54 31.97 -31.59
C ALA A 19 23.39 32.79 -32.20
N ASP A 20 22.79 33.56 -31.27
CA ASP A 20 22.09 34.87 -31.44
C ASP A 20 20.74 34.98 -32.15
N ALA A 21 19.74 35.41 -31.36
CA ALA A 21 19.06 36.69 -31.56
C ALA A 21 18.02 36.98 -30.46
N LYS A 22 18.09 38.18 -29.94
CA LYS A 22 17.22 38.86 -28.96
C LYS A 22 15.81 39.08 -29.50
N ALA A 23 14.79 39.04 -28.63
CA ALA A 23 13.71 40.03 -28.63
C ALA A 23 13.02 40.08 -27.25
N ASN A 24 12.91 41.29 -26.73
CA ASN A 24 12.22 41.74 -25.53
C ASN A 24 10.71 41.50 -25.62
N THR A 25 10.07 41.21 -24.49
CA THR A 25 8.82 41.88 -24.08
C THR A 25 8.63 41.79 -22.56
N ASP A 26 8.41 42.97 -21.97
CA ASP A 26 8.03 43.23 -20.60
C ASP A 26 6.71 42.59 -20.21
N SER A 27 6.59 42.09 -18.96
CA SER A 27 5.37 42.24 -18.17
C SER A 27 5.64 42.14 -16.66
N SER A 28 5.34 43.21 -16.04
CA SER A 28 5.18 43.63 -14.65
C SER A 28 4.90 42.56 -13.60
N PHE A 29 5.72 42.52 -12.54
CA PHE A 29 5.45 41.86 -11.28
C PHE A 29 4.81 42.81 -10.27
N SER A 30 3.60 42.51 -9.83
CA SER A 30 2.90 43.16 -8.73
C SER A 30 3.36 42.64 -7.38
N LYS A 31 3.66 43.59 -6.48
CA LYS A 31 4.08 43.36 -5.09
C LYS A 31 2.91 42.87 -4.20
N ARG A 32 3.13 41.84 -3.40
CA ARG A 32 2.24 41.44 -2.31
C ARG A 32 2.43 42.34 -1.07
N PRO A 33 1.35 42.67 -0.35
CA PRO A 33 1.43 43.49 0.87
C PRO A 33 1.76 42.65 2.10
N LYS A 34 2.55 43.25 3.00
CA LYS A 34 2.86 42.71 4.35
C LYS A 34 1.69 42.99 5.27
N LEU A 35 1.16 41.94 5.92
CA LEU A 35 0.23 42.04 7.03
C LEU A 35 1.00 42.25 8.34
N ALA A 36 0.60 43.28 9.06
CA ALA A 36 1.07 43.62 10.40
C ALA A 36 0.52 42.67 11.45
N VAL A 37 1.37 42.19 12.35
CA VAL A 37 0.98 41.47 13.55
C VAL A 37 1.21 42.35 14.76
N SER A 38 0.15 42.57 15.51
CA SER A 38 0.07 43.33 16.74
C SER A 38 0.90 42.70 17.86
N LYS A 39 1.57 43.57 18.62
CA LYS A 39 2.31 43.23 19.86
C LYS A 39 1.35 42.95 21.01
N SER A 40 1.61 41.88 21.75
CA SER A 40 1.26 41.83 23.19
C SER A 40 2.53 41.60 24.00
N GLU A 41 2.72 42.46 24.95
CA GLU A 41 3.85 42.51 25.88
C GLU A 41 3.80 41.35 26.87
N ASN A 42 4.95 40.68 27.05
CA ASN A 42 5.24 40.05 28.32
C ASN A 42 6.75 40.11 28.62
N ASN A 43 7.05 40.84 29.69
CA ASN A 43 8.39 41.10 30.19
C ASN A 43 9.04 39.84 30.75
N GLN A 44 10.16 39.40 30.16
CA GLN A 44 11.22 38.75 30.91
C GLN A 44 12.60 39.14 30.40
N VAL A 45 13.40 39.56 31.35
CA VAL A 45 14.74 40.14 31.26
C VAL A 45 15.69 39.27 30.46
N LYS A 46 16.12 39.73 29.29
CA LYS A 46 17.26 39.17 28.53
C LYS A 46 18.48 40.04 28.77
N LYS A 47 19.51 39.44 29.36
CA LYS A 47 20.87 40.03 29.42
C LYS A 47 21.40 40.21 28.00
N PRO A 48 22.07 41.35 27.69
CA PRO A 48 22.57 41.62 26.34
C PRO A 48 23.83 40.82 26.03
N PHE A 49 23.81 40.12 24.90
CA PHE A 49 25.01 39.54 24.27
C PHE A 49 25.90 40.68 23.80
N LYS A 50 27.13 40.77 24.33
CA LYS A 50 28.17 41.68 23.88
C LYS A 50 28.69 41.23 22.52
N PRO A 51 28.85 42.15 21.53
CA PRO A 51 29.49 41.81 20.25
C PRO A 51 30.98 41.56 20.47
N PHE A 52 31.47 40.46 19.89
CA PHE A 52 32.89 40.12 19.85
C PHE A 52 33.64 41.26 19.15
N LYS A 53 34.45 42.00 19.90
CA LYS A 53 35.43 42.99 19.35
C LYS A 53 36.41 42.25 18.45
N LYS A 54 36.51 42.67 17.21
CA LYS A 54 37.68 42.39 16.36
C LYS A 54 38.93 42.88 17.08
N GLN A 55 39.71 41.94 17.62
CA GLN A 55 41.03 42.29 18.06
C GLN A 55 41.88 42.61 16.82
N ASN A 56 42.26 43.88 16.71
CA ASN A 56 43.32 44.32 15.85
C ASN A 56 44.61 43.66 16.31
N PHE A 57 45.15 42.76 15.50
CA PHE A 57 46.50 42.32 15.65
C PHE A 57 47.43 43.50 15.42
N SER A 58 47.86 44.13 16.52
CA SER A 58 48.92 45.11 16.54
C SER A 58 50.23 44.48 16.09
N LYS A 59 50.89 45.21 15.24
CA LYS A 59 52.21 45.03 14.66
C LYS A 59 53.22 44.46 15.67
N PHE A 60 53.65 43.24 15.44
CA PHE A 60 54.95 42.77 15.99
C PHE A 60 56.03 43.47 15.16
N LYS A 61 56.86 44.26 15.83
CA LYS A 61 58.11 44.83 15.28
C LYS A 61 59.00 43.67 14.85
N SER A 62 59.28 43.60 13.55
CA SER A 62 60.30 42.71 13.00
C SER A 62 61.69 43.19 13.40
N GLN A 63 62.48 42.35 14.01
CA GLN A 63 63.92 42.48 14.07
C GLN A 63 64.49 42.31 12.65
N PRO A 64 65.55 43.04 12.28
CA PRO A 64 66.16 42.99 10.95
C PRO A 64 67.08 41.76 10.86
N GLY A 65 66.76 40.83 9.95
CA GLY A 65 67.64 39.74 9.60
C GLY A 65 66.87 38.48 9.19
N GLU A 66 66.11 38.50 8.10
CA GLU A 66 65.71 37.31 7.37
C GLU A 66 65.44 37.63 5.91
N GLU A 67 65.94 36.76 5.05
CA GLU A 67 65.95 36.83 3.59
C GLU A 67 64.60 37.20 2.97
N LYS A 68 64.62 38.07 1.97
CA LYS A 68 63.48 38.46 1.12
C LYS A 68 62.95 37.23 0.38
N THR A 69 61.95 36.53 0.96
CA THR A 69 61.19 35.53 0.23
C THR A 69 60.33 36.24 -0.85
N THR A 70 60.53 35.87 -2.09
CA THR A 70 59.79 36.34 -3.26
C THR A 70 58.29 36.12 -3.02
N PRO A 71 57.37 37.03 -3.43
CA PRO A 71 55.93 36.90 -3.20
C PRO A 71 55.42 35.66 -3.94
N LEU A 72 54.94 34.68 -3.21
CA LEU A 72 54.34 33.45 -3.72
C LEU A 72 53.29 33.73 -4.82
N SER A 73 53.40 33.04 -5.94
CA SER A 73 52.47 33.12 -7.04
C SER A 73 51.03 32.76 -6.62
N LYS A 74 50.00 33.16 -7.34
CA LYS A 74 48.60 32.78 -7.06
C LYS A 74 48.42 31.24 -6.97
N ARG A 75 49.17 30.47 -7.71
CA ARG A 75 49.15 29.01 -7.71
C ARG A 75 49.74 28.47 -6.40
N GLU A 76 50.86 28.99 -5.96
CA GLU A 76 51.52 28.58 -4.71
C GLU A 76 50.70 28.94 -3.47
N ARG A 77 50.07 30.13 -3.45
CA ARG A 77 49.13 30.52 -2.38
C ARG A 77 47.94 29.54 -2.28
N ARG A 78 47.40 29.05 -3.42
CA ARG A 78 46.34 28.04 -3.43
C ARG A 78 46.82 26.70 -2.93
N ILE A 79 48.05 26.28 -3.29
CA ILE A 79 48.67 25.03 -2.83
C ILE A 79 48.88 25.09 -1.33
N HIS A 80 49.50 26.17 -0.83
CA HIS A 80 49.76 26.36 0.61
C HIS A 80 48.48 26.45 1.45
N ALA A 81 47.44 27.15 0.95
CA ALA A 81 46.13 27.18 1.58
C ALA A 81 45.47 25.79 1.63
N LYS A 82 45.70 24.96 0.61
CA LYS A 82 45.23 23.57 0.58
C LYS A 82 45.96 22.70 1.58
N GLU A 83 47.29 22.83 1.67
CA GLU A 83 48.14 22.13 2.64
C GLU A 83 47.78 22.49 4.08
N LEU A 84 47.57 23.78 4.37
CA LEU A 84 47.11 24.24 5.69
C LEU A 84 45.71 23.66 6.04
N THR A 85 44.83 23.58 5.05
CA THR A 85 43.50 22.98 5.24
C THR A 85 43.62 21.47 5.53
N GLU A 86 44.49 20.77 4.85
CA GLU A 86 44.77 19.37 5.08
C GLU A 86 45.44 19.12 6.43
N ALA A 87 46.41 19.96 6.80
CA ALA A 87 47.04 19.88 8.12
C ALA A 87 46.04 20.10 9.27
N ARG A 88 45.12 21.06 9.10
CA ARG A 88 44.02 21.27 10.05
C ARG A 88 43.08 20.08 10.11
N LYS A 89 42.75 19.44 8.97
CA LYS A 89 41.94 18.21 8.94
C LYS A 89 42.65 17.04 9.60
N LYS A 90 43.93 16.84 9.37
CA LYS A 90 44.75 15.81 10.03
C LYS A 90 44.77 15.97 11.57
N ARG A 91 44.91 17.21 12.07
CA ARG A 91 44.84 17.49 13.52
C ARG A 91 43.45 17.28 14.12
N ARG A 92 42.40 17.52 13.34
CA ARG A 92 41.00 17.47 13.81
C ARG A 92 40.40 16.07 13.76
N LYS A 93 40.88 15.20 12.85
CA LYS A 93 40.34 13.85 12.64
C LYS A 93 41.46 12.82 12.91
N GLN A 94 41.24 11.99 13.91
CA GLN A 94 42.20 10.96 14.34
C GLN A 94 42.59 9.99 13.19
N HIS A 95 41.63 9.59 12.35
CA HIS A 95 41.86 8.63 11.27
C HIS A 95 41.87 9.25 9.85
N TYR A 96 42.25 10.54 9.70
CA TYR A 96 42.19 11.24 8.41
C TYR A 96 43.01 10.55 7.31
N THR A 97 44.23 10.10 7.61
CA THR A 97 45.09 9.41 6.64
C THR A 97 44.51 8.08 6.20
N LEU A 98 44.01 7.29 7.15
CA LEU A 98 43.30 6.04 6.87
C LEU A 98 42.04 6.27 6.02
N GLU A 99 41.19 7.24 6.39
CA GLU A 99 39.98 7.58 5.60
C GLU A 99 40.35 7.98 4.15
N HIS A 100 41.46 8.67 3.95
CA HIS A 100 41.91 9.08 2.63
C HIS A 100 42.40 7.90 1.78
N GLU A 101 43.16 6.96 2.39
CA GLU A 101 43.56 5.72 1.73
C GLU A 101 42.37 4.83 1.38
N LEU A 102 41.44 4.66 2.31
CA LEU A 102 40.23 3.91 2.11
C LEU A 102 39.35 4.51 0.97
N ALA A 103 39.31 5.83 0.86
CA ALA A 103 38.62 6.48 -0.24
C ALA A 103 39.22 6.14 -1.61
N ARG A 104 40.55 6.05 -1.70
CA ARG A 104 41.28 5.63 -2.92
C ARG A 104 40.96 4.16 -3.28
N LEU A 105 41.01 3.27 -2.29
CA LEU A 105 40.66 1.85 -2.48
C LEU A 105 39.18 1.72 -2.93
N TRP A 106 38.29 2.50 -2.33
CA TRP A 106 36.86 2.48 -2.69
C TRP A 106 36.60 2.93 -4.14
N GLU A 107 37.30 3.94 -4.64
CA GLU A 107 37.22 4.34 -6.04
C GLU A 107 37.64 3.22 -7.01
N LYS A 108 38.63 2.41 -6.64
CA LYS A 108 39.04 1.22 -7.40
C LYS A 108 37.94 0.12 -7.33
N MET A 109 37.43 -0.19 -6.11
CA MET A 109 36.42 -1.25 -5.90
C MET A 109 35.12 -1.02 -6.71
N ARG A 110 34.74 0.24 -6.95
CA ARG A 110 33.48 0.60 -7.63
C ARG A 110 33.58 0.67 -9.15
N GLN A 111 34.75 0.48 -9.73
CA GLN A 111 34.90 0.46 -11.18
C GLN A 111 34.07 -0.68 -11.77
N ARG A 112 33.38 -0.40 -12.90
CA ARG A 112 32.50 -1.39 -13.55
C ARG A 112 33.27 -2.59 -14.10
N ASN A 113 34.46 -2.35 -14.65
CA ASN A 113 35.24 -3.33 -15.41
C ASN A 113 36.32 -4.02 -14.59
N ILE A 114 36.29 -3.89 -13.25
CA ILE A 114 37.28 -4.58 -12.39
C ILE A 114 36.98 -6.07 -12.33
N ALA A 115 38.04 -6.90 -12.48
CA ALA A 115 37.93 -8.34 -12.32
C ALA A 115 37.48 -8.71 -10.88
N LYS A 116 36.75 -9.80 -10.74
CA LYS A 116 36.22 -10.24 -9.45
C LYS A 116 37.32 -10.54 -8.45
N GLU A 117 38.40 -11.16 -8.91
CA GLU A 117 39.57 -11.52 -8.13
C GLU A 117 40.33 -10.28 -7.65
N GLU A 118 40.50 -9.28 -8.52
CA GLU A 118 41.16 -8.02 -8.19
C GLU A 118 40.32 -7.23 -7.19
N ARG A 119 39.01 -7.18 -7.40
CA ARG A 119 38.09 -6.55 -6.43
C ARG A 119 38.19 -7.21 -5.05
N SER A 120 38.26 -8.56 -5.00
CA SER A 120 38.39 -9.31 -3.75
C SER A 120 39.71 -8.95 -3.02
N LYS A 121 40.83 -8.90 -3.73
CA LYS A 121 42.12 -8.49 -3.14
C LYS A 121 42.07 -7.08 -2.53
N ILE A 122 41.50 -6.11 -3.25
CA ILE A 122 41.35 -4.74 -2.76
C ILE A 122 40.44 -4.66 -1.53
N ILE A 123 39.41 -5.49 -1.47
CA ILE A 123 38.51 -5.57 -0.32
C ILE A 123 39.22 -6.15 0.90
N SER A 124 39.94 -7.24 0.73
CA SER A 124 40.74 -7.86 1.81
C SER A 124 41.80 -6.89 2.35
N GLU A 125 42.50 -6.15 1.46
CA GLU A 125 43.42 -5.08 1.84
C GLU A 125 42.72 -4.00 2.67
N ALA A 126 41.56 -3.54 2.22
CA ALA A 126 40.83 -2.50 2.93
C ALA A 126 40.35 -2.97 4.32
N ILE A 127 39.84 -4.20 4.44
CA ILE A 127 39.39 -4.78 5.71
C ILE A 127 40.59 -4.93 6.67
N LEU A 128 41.73 -5.42 6.18
CA LEU A 128 42.93 -5.54 6.99
C LEU A 128 43.39 -4.19 7.55
N LYS A 129 43.38 -3.13 6.73
CA LYS A 129 43.71 -1.76 7.16
C LYS A 129 42.75 -1.18 8.20
N MET A 130 41.48 -1.60 8.15
CA MET A 130 40.44 -1.14 9.06
C MET A 130 40.35 -1.93 10.36
N LYS A 131 40.87 -3.15 10.40
CA LYS A 131 40.79 -4.06 11.55
C LYS A 131 41.22 -3.37 12.85
N GLY A 132 40.46 -3.51 13.91
CA GLY A 132 40.65 -2.86 15.22
C GLY A 132 40.27 -1.37 15.26
N LYS A 133 39.82 -0.76 14.14
CA LYS A 133 39.44 0.65 14.05
C LYS A 133 38.03 0.84 13.43
N ILE A 134 37.36 -0.26 13.10
CA ILE A 134 36.07 -0.22 12.40
C ILE A 134 35.01 0.59 13.17
N PRO A 135 34.84 0.43 14.51
CA PRO A 135 33.87 1.20 15.27
C PRO A 135 34.08 2.72 15.20
N GLU A 136 35.35 3.15 15.26
CA GLU A 136 35.69 4.58 15.28
C GLU A 136 35.45 5.25 13.94
N ILE A 137 35.68 4.54 12.82
CA ILE A 137 35.52 5.08 11.47
C ILE A 137 34.11 4.84 10.87
N ALA A 138 33.34 3.89 11.40
CA ALA A 138 32.04 3.52 10.87
C ALA A 138 31.03 4.68 10.82
N SER A 139 31.15 5.65 11.72
CA SER A 139 30.34 6.86 11.78
C SER A 139 30.78 7.96 10.80
N SER A 140 31.88 7.79 10.08
CA SER A 140 32.34 8.72 9.06
C SER A 140 31.60 8.51 7.74
N HIS A 141 31.24 9.60 7.06
CA HIS A 141 30.55 9.55 5.76
C HIS A 141 31.31 8.74 4.69
N VAL A 142 32.64 8.86 4.64
CA VAL A 142 33.48 8.15 3.65
C VAL A 142 33.66 6.69 4.06
N SER A 143 34.14 6.46 5.28
CA SER A 143 34.47 5.11 5.76
C SER A 143 33.22 4.21 5.85
N SER A 144 32.06 4.75 6.21
CA SER A 144 30.79 4.00 6.18
C SER A 144 30.49 3.47 4.77
N ARG A 145 30.72 4.25 3.71
CA ARG A 145 30.52 3.80 2.32
C ARG A 145 31.52 2.74 1.89
N VAL A 146 32.77 2.87 2.33
CA VAL A 146 33.78 1.84 2.08
C VAL A 146 33.37 0.54 2.74
N LEU A 147 33.03 0.57 4.03
CA LEU A 147 32.57 -0.59 4.79
C LEU A 147 31.32 -1.24 4.17
N GLN A 148 30.36 -0.46 3.71
CA GLN A 148 29.17 -0.98 2.98
C GLN A 148 29.59 -1.77 1.73
N THR A 149 30.60 -1.29 0.99
CA THR A 149 31.11 -1.98 -0.21
C THR A 149 31.86 -3.24 0.18
N CYS A 150 32.69 -3.18 1.22
CA CYS A 150 33.41 -4.35 1.75
C CYS A 150 32.43 -5.43 2.21
N VAL A 151 31.46 -5.11 3.06
CA VAL A 151 30.44 -6.06 3.56
C VAL A 151 29.65 -6.73 2.43
N LYS A 152 29.39 -6.01 1.34
CA LYS A 152 28.66 -6.54 0.19
C LYS A 152 29.46 -7.60 -0.58
N TYR A 153 30.77 -7.42 -0.73
CA TYR A 153 31.58 -8.22 -1.66
C TYR A 153 32.68 -9.07 -1.00
N CYS A 154 32.90 -8.92 0.31
CA CYS A 154 33.88 -9.70 1.07
C CYS A 154 33.49 -11.17 1.20
N THR A 155 34.45 -12.00 1.58
CA THR A 155 34.22 -13.40 1.96
C THR A 155 33.40 -13.50 3.26
N GLN A 156 32.82 -14.68 3.54
CA GLN A 156 32.05 -14.86 4.77
C GLN A 156 32.92 -14.68 6.02
N ALA A 157 34.15 -15.20 6.05
CA ALA A 157 35.06 -15.06 7.18
C ALA A 157 35.41 -13.59 7.47
N GLU A 158 35.68 -12.80 6.42
CA GLU A 158 35.95 -11.36 6.57
C GLU A 158 34.70 -10.62 7.06
N ARG A 159 33.53 -11.02 6.61
CA ARG A 159 32.25 -10.46 7.05
C ARG A 159 32.02 -10.74 8.53
N ASP A 160 32.28 -11.98 8.97
CA ASP A 160 32.13 -12.38 10.36
C ASP A 160 33.07 -11.52 11.26
N THR A 161 34.31 -11.28 10.83
CA THR A 161 35.24 -10.39 11.56
C THR A 161 34.69 -8.96 11.71
N VAL A 162 34.08 -8.40 10.64
CA VAL A 162 33.46 -7.06 10.67
C VAL A 162 32.25 -7.03 11.61
N PHE A 163 31.41 -8.08 11.59
CA PHE A 163 30.27 -8.19 12.47
C PHE A 163 30.65 -8.28 13.93
N ASP A 164 31.66 -9.11 14.27
CA ASP A 164 32.13 -9.29 15.65
C ASP A 164 32.68 -7.98 16.22
N GLU A 165 33.42 -7.22 15.42
CA GLU A 165 33.99 -5.94 15.84
C GLU A 165 32.93 -4.86 16.05
N LEU A 166 31.82 -4.91 15.28
CA LEU A 166 30.72 -3.94 15.36
C LEU A 166 29.62 -4.32 16.36
N LYS A 167 29.57 -5.59 16.78
CA LYS A 167 28.53 -6.11 17.67
C LYS A 167 28.30 -5.28 18.93
N PRO A 168 29.32 -4.83 19.68
CA PRO A 168 29.13 -4.00 20.88
C PRO A 168 28.55 -2.61 20.60
N HIS A 169 28.59 -2.17 19.34
CA HIS A 169 28.24 -0.79 18.93
C HIS A 169 26.91 -0.69 18.14
N TYR A 170 26.17 -1.79 17.98
CA TYR A 170 24.97 -1.84 17.14
C TYR A 170 23.95 -0.74 17.49
N LEU A 171 23.65 -0.54 18.77
CA LEU A 171 22.68 0.46 19.22
C LEU A 171 23.13 1.89 18.91
N THR A 172 24.42 2.17 19.08
CA THR A 172 24.99 3.48 18.75
C THR A 172 24.93 3.75 17.25
N PHE A 173 25.23 2.75 16.43
CA PHE A 173 25.19 2.89 14.98
C PHE A 173 23.77 2.95 14.42
N ALA A 174 22.83 2.28 15.06
CA ALA A 174 21.42 2.33 14.69
C ALA A 174 20.84 3.75 14.72
N THR A 175 21.38 4.62 15.58
CA THR A 175 20.93 6.03 15.69
C THR A 175 21.82 7.01 14.92
N ASN A 176 22.95 6.56 14.38
CA ASN A 176 23.90 7.43 13.69
C ASN A 176 23.53 7.62 12.21
N LYS A 177 23.46 8.86 11.75
CA LYS A 177 23.08 9.27 10.39
C LYS A 177 23.87 8.60 9.27
N TYR A 178 25.14 8.28 9.48
CA TYR A 178 26.02 7.68 8.46
C TYR A 178 26.20 6.16 8.67
N ALA A 179 26.32 5.73 9.91
CA ALA A 179 26.49 4.32 10.24
C ALA A 179 25.23 3.49 9.97
N ILE A 180 24.03 4.09 9.98
CA ILE A 180 22.78 3.38 9.64
C ILE A 180 22.87 2.63 8.31
N HIS A 181 23.45 3.24 7.28
CA HIS A 181 23.56 2.61 5.96
C HIS A 181 24.51 1.40 5.98
N LEU A 182 25.50 1.40 6.87
CA LEU A 182 26.35 0.25 7.11
C LEU A 182 25.54 -0.84 7.82
N VAL A 183 24.82 -0.51 8.90
CA VAL A 183 23.96 -1.47 9.62
C VAL A 183 22.94 -2.12 8.69
N MET A 184 22.24 -1.34 7.87
CA MET A 184 21.32 -1.87 6.86
C MET A 184 22.01 -2.85 5.90
N LYS A 185 23.23 -2.49 5.45
CA LYS A 185 23.99 -3.34 4.52
C LYS A 185 24.52 -4.60 5.20
N MET A 186 24.85 -4.52 6.47
CA MET A 186 25.20 -5.69 7.28
C MET A 186 24.00 -6.64 7.39
N LEU A 187 22.82 -6.14 7.74
CA LEU A 187 21.60 -6.94 7.86
C LEU A 187 21.22 -7.62 6.54
N ASP A 188 21.34 -6.91 5.39
CA ASP A 188 21.08 -7.47 4.06
C ASP A 188 21.99 -8.68 3.72
N ASN A 189 23.18 -8.76 4.33
CA ASN A 189 24.18 -9.78 4.05
C ASN A 189 24.48 -10.66 5.27
N ALA A 190 23.68 -10.56 6.32
CA ALA A 190 23.84 -11.32 7.55
C ALA A 190 23.50 -12.80 7.36
N SER A 191 24.24 -13.68 8.01
CA SER A 191 23.81 -15.07 8.21
C SER A 191 22.60 -15.12 9.16
N LYS A 192 21.89 -16.23 9.16
CA LYS A 192 20.74 -16.43 10.08
C LYS A 192 21.14 -16.23 11.55
N LYS A 193 22.33 -16.66 11.93
CA LYS A 193 22.88 -16.47 13.29
C LYS A 193 23.16 -15.00 13.59
N GLN A 194 23.83 -14.30 12.68
CA GLN A 194 24.14 -12.87 12.84
C GLN A 194 22.89 -12.01 12.93
N LEU A 195 21.85 -12.31 12.12
CA LEU A 195 20.56 -11.63 12.20
C LEU A 195 19.89 -11.90 13.56
N ALA A 196 19.90 -13.14 14.05
CA ALA A 196 19.35 -13.48 15.36
C ALA A 196 20.09 -12.75 16.49
N ASP A 197 21.43 -12.73 16.45
CA ASP A 197 22.26 -12.00 17.41
C ASP A 197 21.98 -10.49 17.39
N PHE A 198 21.79 -9.93 16.19
CA PHE A 198 21.45 -8.52 16.05
C PHE A 198 20.06 -8.22 16.65
N ILE A 199 19.03 -8.99 16.30
CA ILE A 199 17.68 -8.80 16.85
C ILE A 199 17.68 -8.96 18.37
N SER A 200 18.42 -9.94 18.91
CA SER A 200 18.59 -10.10 20.35
C SER A 200 19.25 -8.90 21.02
N SER A 201 20.17 -8.19 20.32
CA SER A 201 20.80 -6.97 20.84
C SER A 201 19.84 -5.76 20.89
N LEU A 202 18.72 -5.82 20.17
CA LEU A 202 17.68 -4.77 20.19
C LEU A 202 16.72 -4.90 21.37
N ARG A 203 16.74 -6.01 22.11
CA ARG A 203 15.88 -6.23 23.28
C ARG A 203 16.04 -5.11 24.30
N GLY A 204 14.91 -4.62 24.82
CA GLY A 204 14.86 -3.50 25.76
C GLY A 204 15.09 -2.11 25.12
N HIS A 205 15.38 -2.08 23.81
CA HIS A 205 15.68 -0.85 23.08
C HIS A 205 14.74 -0.56 21.90
N ALA A 206 13.87 -1.51 21.51
CA ALA A 206 13.01 -1.37 20.33
C ALA A 206 12.11 -0.13 20.42
N ALA A 207 11.44 0.10 21.55
CA ALA A 207 10.58 1.27 21.76
C ALA A 207 11.36 2.60 21.68
N SER A 208 12.58 2.66 22.20
CA SER A 208 13.43 3.85 22.16
C SER A 208 13.94 4.15 20.74
N LEU A 209 14.32 3.12 20.00
CA LEU A 209 14.77 3.22 18.62
C LEU A 209 13.61 3.60 17.67
N LEU A 210 12.40 3.07 17.87
CA LEU A 210 11.22 3.45 17.08
C LEU A 210 10.85 4.92 17.25
N ARG A 211 11.12 5.53 18.40
CA ARG A 211 10.94 6.97 18.63
C ARG A 211 12.03 7.84 17.99
N HIS A 212 13.10 7.22 17.47
CA HIS A 212 14.20 7.92 16.84
C HIS A 212 14.07 7.82 15.31
N THR A 213 14.07 8.96 14.59
CA THR A 213 13.85 9.03 13.14
C THR A 213 14.79 8.17 12.29
N VAL A 214 16.02 7.97 12.75
CA VAL A 214 17.03 7.10 12.11
C VAL A 214 16.91 5.67 12.63
N GLY A 215 16.77 5.49 13.94
CA GLY A 215 16.69 4.18 14.58
C GLY A 215 15.47 3.36 14.16
N SER A 216 14.35 4.04 13.90
CA SER A 216 13.11 3.39 13.43
C SER A 216 13.30 2.63 12.12
N ILE A 217 14.15 3.13 11.22
CA ILE A 217 14.47 2.47 9.94
C ILE A 217 15.19 1.15 10.18
N VAL A 218 16.08 1.10 11.18
CA VAL A 218 16.83 -0.14 11.53
C VAL A 218 15.89 -1.19 12.11
N ILE A 219 15.01 -0.78 13.04
CA ILE A 219 14.00 -1.69 13.61
C ILE A 219 13.09 -2.24 12.53
N GLU A 220 12.57 -1.38 11.65
CA GLU A 220 11.72 -1.82 10.53
C GLU A 220 12.45 -2.82 9.64
N HIS A 221 13.72 -2.56 9.29
CA HIS A 221 14.49 -3.47 8.45
C HIS A 221 14.73 -4.82 9.13
N ALA A 222 15.13 -4.80 10.40
CA ALA A 222 15.28 -6.03 11.19
C ALA A 222 13.96 -6.81 11.31
N TYR A 223 12.84 -6.11 11.51
CA TYR A 223 11.52 -6.70 11.54
C TYR A 223 11.14 -7.36 10.20
N GLN A 224 11.42 -6.72 9.07
CA GLN A 224 11.13 -7.29 7.76
C GLN A 224 11.96 -8.56 7.47
N LEU A 225 13.25 -8.55 7.82
CA LEU A 225 14.16 -9.68 7.60
C LEU A 225 13.96 -10.83 8.61
N GLY A 226 13.43 -10.54 9.78
CA GLY A 226 13.22 -11.51 10.86
C GLY A 226 12.20 -12.60 10.48
N ASN A 227 12.41 -13.81 11.03
CA ASN A 227 11.41 -14.87 10.97
C ASN A 227 10.20 -14.58 11.88
N ALA A 228 9.17 -15.42 11.86
CA ALA A 228 7.95 -15.21 12.64
C ALA A 228 8.22 -15.05 14.15
N ALA A 229 9.09 -15.88 14.74
CA ALA A 229 9.43 -15.81 16.15
C ALA A 229 10.18 -14.52 16.51
N GLN A 230 11.13 -14.09 15.67
CA GLN A 230 11.88 -12.84 15.85
C GLN A 230 10.99 -11.60 15.71
N LYS A 231 10.04 -11.61 14.75
CA LYS A 231 9.02 -10.56 14.63
C LYS A 231 8.15 -10.46 15.87
N GLN A 232 7.71 -11.61 16.37
CA GLN A 232 6.91 -11.68 17.58
C GLN A 232 7.69 -11.18 18.80
N GLU A 233 8.96 -11.51 18.93
CA GLU A 233 9.83 -11.04 19.99
C GLU A 233 9.93 -9.50 20.02
N LEU A 234 10.15 -8.86 18.88
CA LEU A 234 10.17 -7.39 18.77
C LEU A 234 8.82 -6.76 19.12
N LEU A 235 7.70 -7.39 18.73
CA LEU A 235 6.35 -6.91 19.03
C LEU A 235 6.01 -7.03 20.52
N MET A 236 6.40 -8.13 21.19
CA MET A 236 6.11 -8.35 22.61
C MET A 236 6.68 -7.25 23.49
N GLU A 237 7.87 -6.73 23.15
CA GLU A 237 8.47 -5.57 23.85
C GLU A 237 7.59 -4.31 23.75
N LEU A 238 6.90 -4.14 22.61
CA LEU A 238 6.06 -2.96 22.36
C LEU A 238 4.67 -3.10 22.98
N TYR A 239 4.24 -4.33 23.29
CA TYR A 239 2.92 -4.60 23.86
C TYR A 239 2.91 -4.47 25.38
N SER A 240 3.90 -5.05 26.10
CA SER A 240 4.01 -4.98 27.55
C SER A 240 5.41 -5.28 28.02
N THR A 241 5.83 -4.62 29.12
CA THR A 241 7.08 -4.94 29.82
C THR A 241 7.04 -6.33 30.45
N GLU A 242 5.88 -6.79 30.88
CA GLU A 242 5.70 -8.12 31.47
C GLU A 242 5.97 -9.24 30.44
N LEU A 243 5.57 -9.02 29.18
CA LEU A 243 5.78 -9.97 28.08
C LEU A 243 7.25 -10.19 27.74
N GLN A 244 8.12 -9.26 28.08
CA GLN A 244 9.58 -9.41 27.90
C GLN A 244 10.18 -10.48 28.84
N LEU A 245 9.53 -10.77 29.96
CA LEU A 245 9.97 -11.75 30.94
C LEU A 245 9.71 -13.19 30.52
N PHE A 246 8.76 -13.41 29.62
CA PHE A 246 8.37 -14.73 29.16
C PHE A 246 9.20 -15.15 27.94
N LYS A 247 10.30 -15.87 28.16
CA LYS A 247 11.22 -16.31 27.09
C LYS A 247 10.62 -17.33 26.13
N ASP A 248 9.61 -18.07 26.55
CA ASP A 248 9.00 -19.17 25.78
C ASP A 248 7.82 -18.74 24.90
N LEU A 249 7.50 -17.45 24.86
CA LEU A 249 6.43 -16.92 24.03
C LEU A 249 6.67 -17.06 22.52
N SER A 250 7.92 -17.25 22.11
CA SER A 250 8.28 -17.55 20.72
C SER A 250 7.71 -18.87 20.21
N SER A 251 7.34 -19.78 21.12
CA SER A 251 6.68 -21.08 20.82
C SER A 251 5.15 -20.96 20.73
N MET A 252 4.55 -19.84 21.11
CA MET A 252 3.12 -19.64 21.07
C MET A 252 2.66 -19.51 19.62
N LYS A 253 1.69 -20.36 19.24
CA LYS A 253 1.05 -20.30 17.92
C LYS A 253 0.08 -19.12 17.78
N GLU A 254 -0.29 -18.49 18.89
CA GLU A 254 -1.21 -17.37 18.93
C GLU A 254 -0.55 -16.11 18.33
N SER A 255 -1.15 -15.64 17.25
CA SER A 255 -0.65 -14.46 16.52
C SER A 255 -1.30 -13.15 16.97
N ARG A 256 -2.41 -13.19 17.73
CA ARG A 256 -3.18 -12.03 18.16
C ARG A 256 -2.91 -11.68 19.62
N LEU A 257 -2.79 -10.39 19.89
CA LEU A 257 -2.56 -9.88 21.24
C LEU A 257 -3.71 -10.22 22.21
N SER A 258 -4.97 -10.22 21.73
CA SER A 258 -6.13 -10.63 22.51
C SER A 258 -5.97 -12.02 23.13
N ASP A 259 -5.48 -12.97 22.32
CA ASP A 259 -5.34 -14.37 22.73
C ASP A 259 -4.19 -14.53 23.73
N VAL A 260 -3.12 -13.76 23.54
CA VAL A 260 -1.98 -13.72 24.47
C VAL A 260 -2.40 -13.15 25.83
N ILE A 261 -3.20 -12.06 25.85
CA ILE A 261 -3.74 -11.47 27.09
C ILE A 261 -4.59 -12.47 27.85
N LEU A 262 -5.49 -13.17 27.17
CA LEU A 262 -6.36 -14.19 27.79
C LEU A 262 -5.55 -15.37 28.34
N LYS A 263 -4.62 -15.90 27.57
CA LYS A 263 -3.82 -17.08 27.94
C LYS A 263 -2.90 -16.82 29.12
N LEU A 264 -2.31 -15.62 29.18
CA LEU A 264 -1.39 -15.23 30.26
C LEU A 264 -2.09 -14.50 31.40
N ASN A 265 -3.42 -14.35 31.34
CA ASN A 265 -4.23 -13.63 32.32
C ASN A 265 -3.66 -12.23 32.64
N LEU A 266 -3.22 -11.48 31.59
CA LEU A 266 -2.67 -10.14 31.75
C LEU A 266 -3.78 -9.13 31.97
N GLN A 267 -3.51 -8.08 32.75
CA GLN A 267 -4.42 -6.97 32.89
C GLN A 267 -4.45 -6.13 31.60
N LYS A 268 -5.56 -6.23 30.86
CA LYS A 268 -5.79 -5.48 29.61
C LYS A 268 -5.47 -3.99 29.71
N GLY A 269 -5.87 -3.35 30.84
CA GLY A 269 -5.59 -1.94 31.10
C GLY A 269 -4.10 -1.60 31.24
N SER A 270 -3.28 -2.52 31.81
CA SER A 270 -1.83 -2.35 31.91
C SER A 270 -1.19 -2.41 30.53
N VAL A 271 -1.56 -3.40 29.71
CA VAL A 271 -1.08 -3.55 28.33
C VAL A 271 -1.42 -2.31 27.51
N LEU A 272 -2.67 -1.84 27.55
CA LEU A 272 -3.09 -0.64 26.82
C LEU A 272 -2.30 0.62 27.24
N ARG A 273 -2.07 0.83 28.53
CA ARG A 273 -1.28 1.98 29.01
C ARG A 273 0.17 1.91 28.51
N HIS A 274 0.78 0.74 28.56
CA HIS A 274 2.13 0.56 28.03
C HIS A 274 2.17 0.83 26.53
N MET A 275 1.30 0.20 25.73
CA MET A 275 1.23 0.42 24.30
C MET A 275 0.99 1.91 23.95
N ALA A 276 0.09 2.58 24.66
CA ALA A 276 -0.16 4.01 24.47
C ALA A 276 1.11 4.83 24.72
N SER A 277 1.88 4.53 25.78
CA SER A 277 3.14 5.21 26.08
C SER A 277 4.22 5.01 24.99
N VAL A 278 4.17 3.89 24.27
CA VAL A 278 5.05 3.61 23.13
C VAL A 278 4.55 4.31 21.85
N ILE A 279 3.26 4.21 21.56
CA ILE A 279 2.63 4.69 20.30
C ILE A 279 2.62 6.22 20.26
N GLN A 280 2.22 6.89 21.33
CA GLN A 280 1.99 8.33 21.35
C GLN A 280 3.21 9.14 20.86
N PRO A 281 4.44 8.94 21.38
CA PRO A 281 5.62 9.69 20.91
C PRO A 281 6.02 9.37 19.46
N ILE A 282 5.66 8.19 18.95
CA ILE A 282 5.91 7.78 17.56
C ILE A 282 4.99 8.55 16.62
N LEU A 283 3.69 8.64 16.95
CA LEU A 283 2.71 9.36 16.17
C LEU A 283 2.97 10.88 16.18
N GLU A 284 3.34 11.46 17.32
CA GLU A 284 3.72 12.88 17.45
C GLU A 284 4.88 13.26 16.53
N LYS A 285 5.84 12.35 16.33
CA LYS A 285 6.96 12.55 15.40
C LYS A 285 6.61 12.21 13.95
N GLY A 286 5.41 11.72 13.68
CA GLY A 286 4.97 11.31 12.35
C GLY A 286 5.74 10.12 11.78
N ILE A 287 6.27 9.23 12.62
CA ILE A 287 6.99 8.01 12.20
C ILE A 287 5.94 6.91 11.98
N VAL A 288 5.30 6.91 10.83
CA VAL A 288 4.17 6.02 10.52
C VAL A 288 4.38 5.15 9.27
N ASP A 289 5.56 5.18 8.65
CA ASP A 289 5.80 4.45 7.40
C ASP A 289 6.20 2.98 7.61
N HIS A 290 6.37 2.56 8.87
CA HIS A 290 6.94 1.27 9.24
C HIS A 290 5.87 0.21 9.51
N SER A 291 6.03 -0.99 8.94
CA SER A 291 5.08 -2.09 9.08
C SER A 291 4.94 -2.61 10.50
N ILE A 292 6.02 -2.58 11.29
CA ILE A 292 5.97 -2.93 12.72
C ILE A 292 5.02 -2.01 13.50
N ILE A 293 5.01 -0.70 13.18
CA ILE A 293 4.12 0.28 13.82
C ILE A 293 2.68 0.01 13.42
N HIS A 294 2.45 -0.34 12.13
CA HIS A 294 1.11 -0.71 11.67
C HIS A 294 0.59 -1.94 12.43
N ARG A 295 1.46 -2.94 12.66
CA ARG A 295 1.10 -4.12 13.44
C ARG A 295 0.76 -3.78 14.89
N VAL A 296 1.55 -2.94 15.55
CA VAL A 296 1.28 -2.49 16.92
C VAL A 296 -0.04 -1.72 17.00
N LEU A 297 -0.32 -0.84 16.05
CA LEU A 297 -1.55 -0.05 16.00
C LEU A 297 -2.80 -0.91 15.78
N ILE A 298 -2.75 -1.91 14.89
CA ILE A 298 -3.92 -2.77 14.66
C ILE A 298 -4.22 -3.64 15.88
N GLU A 299 -3.18 -4.16 16.56
CA GLU A 299 -3.35 -4.90 17.80
C GLU A 299 -3.87 -3.99 18.95
N TYR A 300 -3.37 -2.75 19.02
CA TYR A 300 -3.90 -1.77 19.98
C TYR A 300 -5.39 -1.51 19.74
N LEU A 301 -5.79 -1.21 18.52
CA LEU A 301 -7.19 -0.94 18.17
C LEU A 301 -8.10 -2.14 18.41
N SER A 302 -7.58 -3.37 18.30
CA SER A 302 -8.35 -4.60 18.55
C SER A 302 -8.76 -4.76 20.02
N ILE A 303 -7.98 -4.20 20.94
CA ILE A 303 -8.21 -4.30 22.40
C ILE A 303 -8.57 -2.95 23.04
N ALA A 304 -8.49 -1.83 22.32
CA ALA A 304 -8.74 -0.50 22.87
C ALA A 304 -10.20 -0.31 23.29
N GLY A 305 -10.42 0.49 24.34
CA GLY A 305 -11.74 1.00 24.70
C GLY A 305 -12.17 2.15 23.76
N LYS A 306 -13.43 2.59 23.87
CA LYS A 306 -14.07 3.60 23.02
C LYS A 306 -13.26 4.92 22.93
N THR A 307 -12.85 5.46 24.07
CA THR A 307 -12.10 6.72 24.16
C THR A 307 -10.70 6.60 23.52
N SER A 308 -9.96 5.57 23.91
CA SER A 308 -8.59 5.34 23.42
C SER A 308 -8.54 5.05 21.92
N ALA A 309 -9.52 4.30 21.40
CA ALA A 309 -9.63 4.05 19.95
C ALA A 309 -9.96 5.35 19.19
N ALA A 310 -10.90 6.17 19.71
CA ALA A 310 -11.27 7.44 19.10
C ALA A 310 -10.10 8.44 19.06
N GLU A 311 -9.27 8.51 20.11
CA GLU A 311 -8.07 9.35 20.15
C GLU A 311 -7.05 8.96 19.07
N ILE A 312 -6.77 7.67 18.91
CA ILE A 312 -5.86 7.18 17.86
C ILE A 312 -6.42 7.46 16.47
N ILE A 313 -7.72 7.21 16.24
CA ILE A 313 -8.39 7.52 14.97
C ILE A 313 -8.27 9.02 14.66
N GLN A 314 -8.48 9.88 15.65
CA GLN A 314 -8.37 11.33 15.49
C GLN A 314 -6.96 11.75 15.07
N GLN A 315 -5.92 11.17 15.68
CA GLN A 315 -4.52 11.49 15.40
C GLN A 315 -4.10 11.00 14.01
N LEU A 316 -4.53 9.80 13.63
CA LEU A 316 -4.21 9.21 12.34
C LEU A 316 -4.96 9.87 11.18
N SER A 317 -6.15 10.44 11.43
CA SER A 317 -7.01 11.00 10.39
C SER A 317 -6.33 12.17 9.66
N GLY A 318 -5.91 11.93 8.42
CA GLY A 318 -5.28 12.93 7.58
C GLY A 318 -4.06 12.41 6.82
N PRO A 319 -2.98 13.22 6.68
CA PRO A 319 -1.81 12.83 5.88
C PRO A 319 -1.04 11.63 6.42
N LEU A 320 -1.10 11.36 7.73
CA LEU A 320 -0.43 10.20 8.32
C LEU A 320 -1.02 8.90 7.81
N LEU A 321 -2.36 8.82 7.73
CA LEU A 321 -3.05 7.62 7.27
C LEU A 321 -2.70 7.26 5.83
N VAL A 322 -2.61 8.25 4.94
CA VAL A 322 -2.24 8.03 3.53
C VAL A 322 -0.88 7.37 3.37
N ARG A 323 0.04 7.65 4.29
CA ARG A 323 1.38 7.04 4.31
C ARG A 323 1.38 5.59 4.79
N MET A 324 0.35 5.17 5.54
CA MET A 324 0.25 3.82 6.14
C MET A 324 -0.41 2.79 5.23
N ILE A 325 -1.35 3.19 4.39
CA ILE A 325 -2.25 2.30 3.62
C ILE A 325 -1.58 1.42 2.57
N HIS A 326 -0.25 1.44 2.47
CA HIS A 326 0.53 0.60 1.55
C HIS A 326 0.79 -0.83 2.10
N THR A 327 0.57 -1.08 3.38
CA THR A 327 0.69 -2.40 4.01
C THR A 327 -0.68 -3.00 4.32
N LYS A 328 -0.76 -4.33 4.56
CA LYS A 328 -1.99 -5.01 4.96
C LYS A 328 -2.55 -4.40 6.25
N ASP A 329 -1.74 -4.37 7.31
CA ASP A 329 -2.17 -3.84 8.62
C ASP A 329 -2.51 -2.34 8.53
N GLY A 330 -1.71 -1.55 7.79
CA GLY A 330 -1.98 -0.14 7.57
C GLY A 330 -3.28 0.13 6.81
N SER A 331 -3.64 -0.70 5.84
CA SER A 331 -4.94 -0.60 5.15
C SER A 331 -6.11 -0.96 6.06
N GLN A 332 -5.94 -1.96 6.93
CA GLN A 332 -6.93 -2.32 7.94
C GLN A 332 -7.16 -1.17 8.93
N ILE A 333 -6.08 -0.51 9.39
CA ILE A 333 -6.19 0.73 10.18
C ILE A 333 -6.94 1.80 9.39
N GLY A 334 -6.64 1.97 8.10
CA GLY A 334 -7.34 2.90 7.21
C GLY A 334 -8.85 2.63 7.14
N ILE A 335 -9.24 1.38 6.98
CA ILE A 335 -10.63 0.93 6.98
C ILE A 335 -11.31 1.23 8.33
N LEU A 336 -10.65 0.90 9.44
CA LEU A 336 -11.18 1.19 10.78
C LEU A 336 -11.36 2.70 11.00
N CYS A 337 -10.40 3.53 10.58
CA CYS A 337 -10.51 4.98 10.66
C CYS A 337 -11.67 5.54 9.81
N VAL A 338 -11.95 4.95 8.63
CA VAL A 338 -13.09 5.35 7.79
C VAL A 338 -14.41 4.91 8.42
N LYS A 339 -14.50 3.71 8.96
CA LYS A 339 -15.73 3.18 9.57
C LYS A 339 -16.09 3.88 10.89
N HIS A 340 -15.12 4.04 11.78
CA HIS A 340 -15.36 4.51 13.14
C HIS A 340 -15.01 5.99 13.37
N GLY A 341 -14.37 6.65 12.40
CA GLY A 341 -14.08 8.08 12.47
C GLY A 341 -15.35 8.92 12.45
N SER A 342 -15.37 10.02 13.17
CA SER A 342 -16.44 11.03 13.10
C SER A 342 -16.50 11.67 11.70
N ALA A 343 -17.56 12.40 11.40
CA ALA A 343 -17.70 13.13 10.14
C ALA A 343 -16.49 14.09 9.88
N LYS A 344 -15.90 14.63 10.94
CA LYS A 344 -14.71 15.50 10.86
C LYS A 344 -13.46 14.73 10.46
N GLU A 345 -13.23 13.56 11.06
CA GLU A 345 -12.11 12.67 10.72
C GLU A 345 -12.26 12.12 9.29
N ARG A 346 -13.43 11.60 8.92
CA ARG A 346 -13.73 11.14 7.55
C ARG A 346 -13.45 12.21 6.51
N LYS A 347 -13.87 13.44 6.78
CA LYS A 347 -13.57 14.60 5.90
C LYS A 347 -12.08 14.88 5.78
N LYS A 348 -11.31 14.74 6.87
CA LYS A 348 -9.83 14.89 6.84
C LYS A 348 -9.19 13.77 6.01
N ILE A 349 -9.63 12.51 6.18
CA ILE A 349 -9.14 11.34 5.45
C ILE A 349 -9.34 11.54 3.95
N VAL A 350 -10.57 11.83 3.52
CA VAL A 350 -10.89 12.04 2.09
C VAL A 350 -10.09 13.20 1.50
N LYS A 351 -9.94 14.31 2.24
CA LYS A 351 -9.12 15.43 1.80
C LYS A 351 -7.63 15.09 1.72
N GLY A 352 -7.13 14.23 2.61
CA GLY A 352 -5.74 13.78 2.62
C GLY A 352 -5.39 12.91 1.41
N LEU A 353 -6.35 12.16 0.87
CA LEU A 353 -6.17 11.33 -0.32
C LEU A 353 -6.15 12.11 -1.63
N LYS A 354 -6.69 13.35 -1.64
CA LYS A 354 -6.75 14.16 -2.86
C LYS A 354 -5.37 14.36 -3.49
N GLY A 355 -5.27 14.09 -4.79
CA GLY A 355 -4.01 14.13 -5.55
C GLY A 355 -3.18 12.84 -5.48
N THR A 356 -3.64 11.83 -4.72
CA THR A 356 -2.97 10.52 -4.60
C THR A 356 -3.91 9.35 -4.86
N VAL A 357 -5.18 9.60 -5.15
CA VAL A 357 -6.21 8.56 -5.34
C VAL A 357 -5.81 7.58 -6.45
N GLY A 358 -5.33 8.07 -7.59
CA GLY A 358 -4.89 7.21 -8.69
C GLY A 358 -3.79 6.25 -8.27
N LYS A 359 -2.74 6.73 -7.59
CA LYS A 359 -1.68 5.88 -7.06
C LYS A 359 -2.22 4.87 -6.04
N THR A 360 -3.09 5.34 -5.14
CA THR A 360 -3.71 4.50 -4.10
C THR A 360 -4.55 3.39 -4.70
N ALA A 361 -5.27 3.64 -5.80
CA ALA A 361 -6.11 2.66 -6.48
C ALA A 361 -5.32 1.49 -7.07
N HIS A 362 -4.12 1.74 -7.60
CA HIS A 362 -3.24 0.70 -8.14
C HIS A 362 -2.56 -0.17 -7.07
N PHE A 363 -2.49 0.28 -5.81
CA PHE A 363 -1.93 -0.53 -4.73
C PHE A 363 -2.95 -1.53 -4.20
N GLN A 364 -2.49 -2.78 -3.99
CA GLN A 364 -3.32 -3.87 -3.51
C GLN A 364 -4.15 -3.50 -2.27
N TYR A 365 -3.51 -2.91 -1.29
CA TYR A 365 -4.15 -2.56 -0.01
C TYR A 365 -4.83 -1.19 -0.04
N GLY A 366 -4.27 -0.25 -0.79
CA GLY A 366 -4.86 1.08 -0.97
C GLY A 366 -6.22 1.04 -1.66
N SER A 367 -6.39 0.16 -2.65
CA SER A 367 -7.67 -0.03 -3.36
C SER A 367 -8.80 -0.48 -2.42
N LEU A 368 -8.50 -1.26 -1.37
CA LEU A 368 -9.48 -1.68 -0.36
C LEU A 368 -9.95 -0.50 0.52
N VAL A 369 -9.03 0.40 0.87
CA VAL A 369 -9.39 1.62 1.60
C VAL A 369 -10.31 2.51 0.76
N LEU A 370 -10.03 2.63 -0.55
CA LEU A 370 -10.92 3.36 -1.47
C LEU A 370 -12.28 2.67 -1.60
N ALA A 371 -12.32 1.33 -1.70
CA ALA A 371 -13.56 0.56 -1.70
C ALA A 371 -14.36 0.80 -0.41
N CYS A 372 -13.71 0.84 0.76
CA CYS A 372 -14.34 1.19 2.03
C CYS A 372 -14.88 2.64 2.03
N ILE A 373 -14.14 3.60 1.50
CA ILE A 373 -14.55 5.01 1.43
C ILE A 373 -15.83 5.17 0.62
N VAL A 374 -15.92 4.57 -0.57
CA VAL A 374 -17.10 4.69 -1.43
C VAL A 374 -18.31 3.96 -0.87
N SER A 375 -18.12 2.95 -0.03
CA SER A 375 -19.24 2.22 0.60
C SER A 375 -19.68 2.79 1.95
N THR A 376 -18.86 3.63 2.63
CA THR A 376 -19.11 4.04 4.02
C THR A 376 -19.40 5.53 4.18
N ILE A 377 -18.80 6.42 3.38
CA ILE A 377 -18.87 7.87 3.63
C ILE A 377 -20.15 8.49 3.08
N ASP A 378 -20.94 9.16 3.95
CA ASP A 378 -22.23 9.77 3.60
C ASP A 378 -22.11 11.10 2.84
N ASP A 379 -20.98 11.83 2.99
CA ASP A 379 -20.72 13.07 2.23
C ASP A 379 -20.27 12.71 0.79
N THR A 380 -21.25 12.25 -0.01
CA THR A 380 -21.03 11.85 -1.39
C THR A 380 -20.54 12.99 -2.28
N LYS A 381 -20.91 14.23 -1.98
CA LYS A 381 -20.41 15.42 -2.69
C LYS A 381 -18.91 15.60 -2.48
N LEU A 382 -18.42 15.36 -1.25
CA LEU A 382 -17.01 15.40 -0.95
C LEU A 382 -16.25 14.24 -1.62
N VAL A 383 -16.80 13.02 -1.53
CA VAL A 383 -16.20 11.82 -2.16
C VAL A 383 -16.14 12.01 -3.68
N THR A 384 -17.19 12.52 -4.31
CA THR A 384 -17.21 12.83 -5.74
C THR A 384 -16.10 13.80 -6.10
N LYS A 385 -15.96 14.90 -5.36
CA LYS A 385 -14.96 15.95 -5.66
C LYS A 385 -13.52 15.50 -5.44
N ALA A 386 -13.26 14.68 -4.43
CA ALA A 386 -11.90 14.33 -4.01
C ALA A 386 -11.44 12.94 -4.49
N VAL A 387 -12.36 12.01 -4.74
CA VAL A 387 -12.05 10.62 -5.10
C VAL A 387 -12.56 10.29 -6.50
N ILE A 388 -13.89 10.41 -6.74
CA ILE A 388 -14.48 9.95 -8.00
C ILE A 388 -13.90 10.69 -9.22
N ARG A 389 -13.72 12.01 -9.15
CA ARG A 389 -13.13 12.79 -10.25
C ARG A 389 -11.71 12.37 -10.61
N GLU A 390 -10.91 12.00 -9.61
CA GLU A 390 -9.56 11.48 -9.88
C GLU A 390 -9.61 10.06 -10.49
N LEU A 391 -10.54 9.20 -10.05
CA LEU A 391 -10.75 7.89 -10.67
C LEU A 391 -11.23 8.05 -12.12
N GLN A 392 -12.15 8.97 -12.40
CA GLN A 392 -12.63 9.27 -13.75
C GLN A 392 -11.50 9.67 -14.70
N SER A 393 -10.50 10.43 -14.23
CA SER A 393 -9.39 10.89 -15.08
C SER A 393 -8.46 9.77 -15.58
N ILE A 394 -8.47 8.59 -14.93
CA ILE A 394 -7.63 7.43 -15.27
C ILE A 394 -8.49 6.15 -15.42
N LEU A 395 -9.76 6.30 -15.75
CA LEU A 395 -10.76 5.24 -15.64
C LEU A 395 -10.43 4.03 -16.53
N LYS A 396 -9.93 4.26 -17.75
CA LYS A 396 -9.49 3.18 -18.66
C LYS A 396 -8.36 2.32 -18.05
N GLU A 397 -7.38 2.97 -17.42
CA GLU A 397 -6.28 2.27 -16.76
C GLU A 397 -6.80 1.44 -15.57
N LEU A 398 -7.72 2.02 -14.77
CA LEU A 398 -8.29 1.35 -13.60
C LEU A 398 -9.09 0.10 -13.97
N VAL A 399 -9.88 0.16 -15.04
CA VAL A 399 -10.70 -0.98 -15.49
C VAL A 399 -9.83 -2.18 -15.89
N LEU A 400 -8.65 -1.94 -16.46
CA LEU A 400 -7.70 -2.96 -16.87
C LEU A 400 -6.76 -3.42 -15.75
N ASP A 401 -6.70 -2.69 -14.63
CA ASP A 401 -5.79 -2.99 -13.52
C ASP A 401 -6.41 -3.95 -12.50
N LYS A 402 -5.60 -4.87 -11.99
CA LYS A 402 -6.00 -5.88 -10.99
C LYS A 402 -6.61 -5.26 -9.74
N ASN A 403 -6.04 -4.17 -9.24
CA ASN A 403 -6.43 -3.52 -7.99
C ASN A 403 -7.35 -2.31 -8.26
N GLY A 404 -7.04 -1.55 -9.31
CA GLY A 404 -7.72 -0.31 -9.68
C GLY A 404 -9.22 -0.48 -9.92
N ARG A 405 -9.64 -1.66 -10.43
CA ARG A 405 -11.05 -1.96 -10.66
C ARG A 405 -11.88 -2.16 -9.38
N ARG A 406 -11.24 -2.44 -8.22
CA ARG A 406 -11.95 -2.79 -6.97
C ARG A 406 -12.91 -1.71 -6.48
N PRO A 407 -12.53 -0.42 -6.38
CA PRO A 407 -13.47 0.63 -5.99
C PRO A 407 -14.66 0.75 -6.95
N LEU A 408 -14.45 0.49 -8.26
CA LEU A 408 -15.50 0.51 -9.28
C LEU A 408 -16.44 -0.68 -9.10
N LEU A 409 -15.89 -1.88 -8.90
CA LEU A 409 -16.66 -3.09 -8.65
C LEU A 409 -17.44 -3.01 -7.34
N GLN A 410 -16.88 -2.39 -6.30
CA GLN A 410 -17.58 -2.15 -5.04
C GLN A 410 -18.80 -1.24 -5.20
N LEU A 411 -18.74 -0.29 -6.14
CA LEU A 411 -19.90 0.54 -6.49
C LEU A 411 -20.91 -0.20 -7.37
N LEU A 412 -20.44 -0.99 -8.35
CA LEU A 412 -21.29 -1.74 -9.27
C LEU A 412 -21.96 -2.94 -8.59
N ASN A 413 -21.21 -3.74 -7.85
CA ASN A 413 -21.69 -4.95 -7.18
C ASN A 413 -21.00 -5.09 -5.81
N PRO A 414 -21.58 -4.51 -4.74
CA PRO A 414 -20.98 -4.44 -3.42
C PRO A 414 -20.71 -5.82 -2.83
N ASN A 415 -19.56 -5.96 -2.17
CA ASN A 415 -19.17 -7.12 -1.39
C ASN A 415 -19.25 -8.47 -2.14
N CYS A 416 -19.11 -8.44 -3.46
CA CYS A 416 -19.21 -9.63 -4.29
C CYS A 416 -17.96 -10.52 -4.10
N THR A 417 -18.14 -11.74 -3.61
CA THR A 417 -17.08 -12.75 -3.36
C THR A 417 -16.35 -13.18 -4.63
N ARG A 418 -16.90 -12.89 -5.81
CA ARG A 418 -16.24 -13.11 -7.10
C ARG A 418 -15.05 -12.17 -7.31
N TYR A 419 -15.09 -10.96 -6.73
CA TYR A 419 -14.12 -9.88 -6.96
C TYR A 419 -13.20 -9.63 -5.78
N PHE A 420 -13.62 -10.00 -4.61
CA PHE A 420 -12.87 -9.87 -3.36
C PHE A 420 -12.59 -11.25 -2.76
N SER A 421 -11.33 -11.50 -2.44
CA SER A 421 -10.96 -12.74 -1.73
C SER A 421 -11.53 -12.76 -0.31
N PRO A 422 -11.61 -13.93 0.33
CA PRO A 422 -12.07 -14.03 1.72
C PRO A 422 -11.29 -13.12 2.68
N ASP A 423 -9.97 -13.01 2.52
CA ASP A 423 -9.12 -12.11 3.32
C ASP A 423 -9.42 -10.63 3.11
N GLU A 424 -9.75 -10.25 1.87
CA GLU A 424 -10.12 -8.88 1.52
C GLU A 424 -11.50 -8.54 2.08
N MET A 425 -12.44 -9.48 1.98
CA MET A 425 -13.76 -9.36 2.61
C MET A 425 -13.65 -9.25 4.13
N ALA A 426 -12.84 -10.11 4.77
CA ALA A 426 -12.57 -10.02 6.20
C ALA A 426 -11.96 -8.67 6.60
N SER A 427 -11.07 -8.11 5.75
CA SER A 427 -10.51 -6.78 5.99
C SER A 427 -11.55 -5.66 5.85
N LEU A 428 -12.45 -5.75 4.87
CA LEU A 428 -13.54 -4.79 4.67
C LEU A 428 -14.61 -4.88 5.77
N SER A 429 -14.82 -6.07 6.37
CA SER A 429 -15.76 -6.28 7.48
C SER A 429 -15.18 -5.97 8.86
N LEU A 430 -13.88 -5.68 8.96
CA LEU A 430 -13.25 -5.33 10.24
C LEU A 430 -14.00 -4.21 10.97
N SER A 431 -14.15 -4.39 12.27
CA SER A 431 -14.76 -3.42 13.17
C SER A 431 -14.05 -3.39 14.52
N ILE A 432 -14.19 -2.27 15.25
CA ILE A 432 -13.73 -2.11 16.63
C ILE A 432 -14.95 -2.36 17.54
N SER A 433 -14.97 -3.51 18.20
CA SER A 433 -16.12 -3.93 19.03
C SER A 433 -16.54 -2.88 20.06
N SER A 434 -15.60 -2.14 20.64
CA SER A 434 -15.88 -1.08 21.63
C SER A 434 -16.51 0.19 21.04
N LEU A 435 -16.51 0.35 19.71
CA LEU A 435 -17.10 1.50 19.00
C LEU A 435 -18.41 1.17 18.30
N ASN A 436 -18.86 -0.08 18.31
CA ASN A 436 -20.11 -0.49 17.70
C ASN A 436 -21.28 -0.04 18.57
N ALA A 437 -22.25 0.61 17.96
CA ALA A 437 -23.41 1.22 18.64
C ALA A 437 -24.35 0.22 19.35
N MET A 438 -24.17 -1.07 19.16
CA MET A 438 -25.00 -2.14 19.74
C MET A 438 -24.35 -2.83 20.96
N GLY A 439 -23.24 -2.31 21.48
CA GLY A 439 -22.45 -2.93 22.56
C GLY A 439 -22.62 -2.32 23.95
N GLU A 440 -23.63 -1.50 24.22
CA GLU A 440 -23.85 -0.94 25.56
C GLU A 440 -24.97 -1.66 26.31
N LEU A 441 -24.68 -2.90 26.74
CA LEU A 441 -25.02 -3.35 28.09
C LEU A 441 -23.68 -3.51 28.80
N GLU A 442 -23.14 -2.42 29.32
CA GLU A 442 -22.10 -2.47 30.32
C GLU A 442 -22.66 -3.22 31.54
N ILE A 443 -22.25 -4.45 31.70
CA ILE A 443 -22.31 -5.11 32.99
C ILE A 443 -21.32 -4.35 33.89
N ASN A 444 -21.84 -3.34 34.61
CA ASN A 444 -21.20 -2.79 35.78
C ASN A 444 -21.18 -3.87 36.85
N SER A 445 -20.18 -4.72 36.83
CA SER A 445 -19.85 -5.60 37.94
C SER A 445 -18.79 -4.93 38.82
N GLU A 446 -19.15 -3.89 39.51
CA GLU A 446 -18.55 -3.58 40.80
C GLU A 446 -19.36 -4.35 41.86
N THR A 447 -18.85 -5.52 42.19
CA THR A 447 -19.31 -6.35 43.30
C THR A 447 -19.12 -5.61 44.62
N LYS A 448 -20.25 -5.30 45.26
CA LYS A 448 -20.35 -5.29 46.74
C LYS A 448 -21.36 -6.35 47.16
N PRO A 449 -21.04 -7.19 48.15
CA PRO A 449 -21.95 -8.22 48.62
C PRO A 449 -22.93 -7.64 49.64
N LEU A 450 -24.23 -7.79 49.41
CA LEU A 450 -25.23 -7.61 50.46
C LEU A 450 -26.31 -8.70 50.39
N LYS A 451 -26.50 -9.25 51.55
CA LYS A 451 -27.26 -10.34 52.09
C LYS A 451 -28.69 -10.50 51.56
N HIS A 452 -29.07 -11.79 51.61
CA HIS A 452 -30.42 -12.34 51.59
C HIS A 452 -31.50 -11.53 52.26
N GLU A 453 -32.66 -11.45 51.62
CA GLU A 453 -33.97 -11.68 52.28
C GLU A 453 -34.99 -12.13 51.23
N GLU A 454 -35.57 -13.31 51.51
CA GLU A 454 -36.72 -13.88 50.84
C GLU A 454 -37.99 -13.09 51.16
N SER A 455 -38.84 -12.85 50.15
CA SER A 455 -40.27 -12.86 50.38
C SER A 455 -41.05 -13.15 49.09
N SER A 456 -41.74 -14.24 49.16
CA SER A 456 -42.74 -14.74 48.22
C SER A 456 -44.01 -13.89 48.27
N VAL A 457 -44.58 -13.52 47.13
CA VAL A 457 -46.04 -13.34 47.00
C VAL A 457 -46.48 -13.81 45.60
N LYS A 458 -47.38 -14.82 45.61
CA LYS A 458 -48.19 -15.25 44.49
C LYS A 458 -49.29 -14.21 44.21
N ASP A 459 -49.68 -14.00 42.96
CA ASP A 459 -51.10 -13.94 42.61
C ASP A 459 -51.35 -14.31 41.15
N ASN A 460 -52.44 -15.04 40.98
CA ASN A 460 -53.04 -15.63 39.80
C ASN A 460 -53.64 -14.57 38.86
N ASN A 461 -53.51 -14.79 37.55
CA ASN A 461 -54.72 -14.90 36.69
C ASN A 461 -54.33 -15.44 35.31
N GLY A 462 -54.93 -16.58 35.01
CA GLY A 462 -54.76 -17.24 33.72
C GLY A 462 -55.46 -16.55 32.57
N ARG A 463 -54.81 -16.60 31.43
CA ARG A 463 -55.44 -16.59 30.12
C ARG A 463 -54.52 -17.30 29.10
N GLU A 464 -54.93 -18.45 28.61
CA GLU A 464 -54.38 -19.12 27.43
C GLU A 464 -54.51 -18.18 26.22
N VAL A 465 -53.39 -17.99 25.53
CA VAL A 465 -53.36 -17.50 24.15
C VAL A 465 -52.48 -18.48 23.37
N THR A 466 -53.13 -19.15 22.44
CA THR A 466 -52.60 -20.10 21.47
C THR A 466 -51.39 -19.54 20.72
N MET A 467 -50.28 -20.26 20.72
CA MET A 467 -49.13 -20.04 19.86
C MET A 467 -49.48 -20.47 18.44
N GLU A 468 -49.53 -19.52 17.54
CA GLU A 468 -49.30 -19.72 16.11
C GLU A 468 -47.80 -19.78 15.85
N LYS A 469 -47.34 -20.86 15.15
CA LYS A 469 -46.00 -21.03 14.68
C LYS A 469 -45.70 -19.99 13.60
N PRO A 470 -44.59 -19.23 13.63
CA PRO A 470 -44.16 -18.46 12.47
C PRO A 470 -43.50 -19.39 11.45
N ASP A 471 -43.92 -19.24 10.23
CA ASP A 471 -43.38 -19.81 9.01
C ASP A 471 -41.86 -19.51 8.88
N ASP A 472 -41.12 -20.57 8.62
CA ASP A 472 -39.66 -20.53 8.41
C ASP A 472 -39.37 -20.20 6.94
N SER A 473 -39.38 -18.93 6.59
CA SER A 473 -38.85 -18.43 5.33
C SER A 473 -38.32 -17.00 5.47
N THR A 474 -37.28 -16.81 6.29
CA THR A 474 -36.51 -15.58 6.30
C THR A 474 -35.11 -15.89 5.82
N SER A 475 -34.86 -15.56 4.56
CA SER A 475 -33.54 -15.50 3.94
C SER A 475 -32.54 -14.70 4.79
N PRO A 476 -31.24 -15.04 4.77
CA PRO A 476 -30.20 -14.42 5.62
C PRO A 476 -29.77 -13.03 5.14
N GLU A 477 -30.72 -12.15 4.73
CA GLU A 477 -30.41 -10.81 4.20
C GLU A 477 -30.42 -9.68 5.23
N THR A 478 -30.67 -9.93 6.51
CA THR A 478 -30.92 -8.85 7.48
C THR A 478 -29.89 -8.73 8.61
N LEU A 479 -28.61 -8.93 8.36
CA LEU A 479 -27.55 -8.57 9.30
C LEU A 479 -26.43 -7.77 8.63
N GLN A 480 -26.77 -6.81 7.77
CA GLN A 480 -25.86 -5.71 7.46
C GLN A 480 -26.06 -4.61 8.50
N LEU A 481 -25.48 -4.78 9.65
CA LEU A 481 -25.30 -3.71 10.64
C LEU A 481 -24.60 -2.53 9.96
N ILE A 482 -25.28 -1.40 9.92
CA ILE A 482 -24.83 -0.13 9.35
C ILE A 482 -23.67 0.40 10.19
N GLU A 483 -22.48 -0.18 10.03
CA GLU A 483 -21.26 0.39 10.53
C GLU A 483 -20.86 1.56 9.62
N GLY A 484 -20.84 2.74 10.16
CA GLY A 484 -20.14 3.88 9.58
C GLY A 484 -20.95 4.98 8.93
N GLY A 485 -22.13 4.76 8.37
CA GLY A 485 -22.94 5.79 7.71
C GLY A 485 -24.38 5.79 8.18
N LYS A 486 -25.03 6.97 8.17
CA LYS A 486 -26.47 7.11 8.42
C LYS A 486 -27.28 7.04 7.12
N LYS A 487 -26.63 7.30 5.97
CA LYS A 487 -27.26 7.29 4.65
C LYS A 487 -27.42 5.86 4.14
N ASP A 488 -28.58 5.58 3.56
CA ASP A 488 -28.84 4.30 2.90
C ASP A 488 -27.75 3.94 1.87
N PRO A 489 -27.23 2.70 1.88
CA PRO A 489 -26.20 2.27 0.94
C PRO A 489 -26.59 2.38 -0.54
N SER A 490 -27.87 2.14 -0.88
CA SER A 490 -28.38 2.23 -2.26
C SER A 490 -28.37 3.67 -2.74
N ILE A 491 -28.85 4.61 -1.90
CA ILE A 491 -28.84 6.05 -2.20
C ILE A 491 -27.40 6.54 -2.36
N ARG A 492 -26.48 6.11 -1.47
CA ARG A 492 -25.06 6.47 -1.57
C ARG A 492 -24.46 5.98 -2.90
N ARG A 493 -24.72 4.74 -3.28
CA ARG A 493 -24.27 4.18 -4.56
C ARG A 493 -24.83 4.94 -5.75
N GLN A 494 -26.13 5.24 -5.74
CA GLN A 494 -26.79 6.00 -6.78
C GLN A 494 -26.14 7.37 -6.98
N GLU A 495 -25.90 8.10 -5.90
CA GLU A 495 -25.25 9.41 -5.96
C GLU A 495 -23.80 9.33 -6.48
N LEU A 496 -23.04 8.28 -6.09
CA LEU A 496 -21.64 8.13 -6.49
C LEU A 496 -21.44 7.53 -7.87
N LEU A 497 -22.37 6.71 -8.36
CA LEU A 497 -22.32 6.15 -9.71
C LEU A 497 -23.00 7.09 -10.73
N VAL A 498 -24.29 7.33 -10.53
CA VAL A 498 -25.12 8.06 -11.51
C VAL A 498 -25.00 9.56 -11.29
N GLY A 499 -25.24 10.02 -10.05
CA GLY A 499 -25.21 11.44 -9.71
C GLY A 499 -23.86 12.13 -9.92
N SER A 500 -22.76 11.40 -9.95
CA SER A 500 -21.41 11.91 -10.23
C SER A 500 -21.02 11.89 -11.72
N GLY A 501 -21.80 11.20 -12.57
CA GLY A 501 -21.45 10.93 -13.97
C GLY A 501 -20.40 9.81 -14.16
N LEU A 502 -20.02 9.09 -13.07
CA LEU A 502 -19.05 8.00 -13.16
C LEU A 502 -19.55 6.85 -14.01
N ALA A 503 -20.84 6.46 -13.82
CA ALA A 503 -21.45 5.36 -14.55
C ALA A 503 -21.51 5.65 -16.06
N GLU A 504 -21.83 6.87 -16.43
CA GLU A 504 -21.87 7.31 -17.82
C GLU A 504 -20.50 7.17 -18.50
N ASN A 505 -19.45 7.74 -17.86
CA ASN A 505 -18.07 7.63 -18.36
C ASN A 505 -17.60 6.16 -18.42
N LEU A 506 -18.05 5.34 -17.47
CA LEU A 506 -17.66 3.93 -17.43
C LEU A 506 -18.30 3.13 -18.57
N ILE A 507 -19.58 3.40 -18.89
CA ILE A 507 -20.27 2.81 -20.04
C ILE A 507 -19.57 3.25 -21.34
N ASP A 508 -19.25 4.53 -21.49
CA ASP A 508 -18.59 5.05 -22.68
C ASP A 508 -17.23 4.37 -22.91
N ILE A 509 -16.43 4.20 -21.86
CA ILE A 509 -15.15 3.44 -21.93
C ILE A 509 -15.38 1.97 -22.29
N CYS A 510 -16.46 1.36 -21.76
CA CYS A 510 -16.80 -0.02 -22.10
C CYS A 510 -17.22 -0.14 -23.58
N ILE A 511 -17.94 0.83 -24.14
CA ILE A 511 -18.32 0.86 -25.55
C ILE A 511 -17.08 1.01 -26.44
N GLU A 512 -16.25 2.01 -26.17
CA GLU A 512 -15.06 2.33 -26.98
C GLU A 512 -14.02 1.19 -26.96
N ASN A 513 -13.88 0.50 -25.82
CA ASN A 513 -12.85 -0.49 -25.62
C ASN A 513 -13.38 -1.92 -25.43
N ALA A 514 -14.62 -2.21 -25.85
CA ALA A 514 -15.30 -3.49 -25.61
C ALA A 514 -14.43 -4.72 -26.00
N GLY A 515 -13.76 -4.67 -27.15
CA GLY A 515 -12.92 -5.75 -27.62
C GLY A 515 -11.67 -6.00 -26.77
N GLU A 516 -11.06 -4.95 -26.24
CA GLU A 516 -9.92 -5.04 -25.32
C GLU A 516 -10.36 -5.55 -23.96
N LEU A 517 -11.43 -4.99 -23.41
CA LEU A 517 -11.95 -5.33 -22.09
C LEU A 517 -12.45 -6.78 -22.05
N LEU A 518 -13.16 -7.27 -23.07
CA LEU A 518 -13.62 -8.65 -23.14
C LEU A 518 -12.48 -9.67 -23.08
N ARG A 519 -11.33 -9.35 -23.71
CA ARG A 519 -10.14 -10.22 -23.73
C ARG A 519 -9.27 -10.07 -22.50
N SER A 520 -9.43 -8.98 -21.74
CA SER A 520 -8.68 -8.73 -20.51
C SER A 520 -9.17 -9.62 -19.37
N ASN A 521 -8.23 -10.17 -18.60
CA ASN A 521 -8.58 -10.94 -17.40
C ASN A 521 -9.32 -10.11 -16.35
N PHE A 522 -9.05 -8.82 -16.27
CA PHE A 522 -9.62 -7.90 -15.29
C PHE A 522 -10.74 -7.02 -15.87
N GLY A 523 -10.53 -6.49 -17.08
CA GLY A 523 -11.49 -5.61 -17.74
C GLY A 523 -12.84 -6.26 -18.00
N LYS A 524 -12.87 -7.56 -18.32
CA LYS A 524 -14.11 -8.33 -18.51
C LYS A 524 -15.07 -8.31 -17.32
N GLU A 525 -14.52 -8.19 -16.09
CA GLU A 525 -15.34 -8.20 -14.87
C GLU A 525 -16.09 -6.88 -14.73
N VAL A 526 -15.44 -5.75 -14.99
CA VAL A 526 -16.11 -4.44 -14.98
C VAL A 526 -17.10 -4.34 -16.13
N LEU A 527 -16.70 -4.73 -17.34
CA LEU A 527 -17.60 -4.73 -18.49
C LEU A 527 -18.85 -5.60 -18.24
N TYR A 528 -18.71 -6.76 -17.61
CA TYR A 528 -19.81 -7.63 -17.25
C TYR A 528 -20.79 -6.94 -16.29
N GLU A 529 -20.31 -6.37 -15.19
CA GLU A 529 -21.17 -5.68 -14.20
C GLU A 529 -21.85 -4.44 -14.81
N VAL A 530 -21.17 -3.72 -15.69
CA VAL A 530 -21.76 -2.59 -16.41
C VAL A 530 -22.84 -3.07 -17.37
N ALA A 531 -22.56 -4.10 -18.19
CA ALA A 531 -23.48 -4.60 -19.18
C ALA A 531 -24.75 -5.26 -18.58
N THR A 532 -24.65 -5.79 -17.34
CA THR A 532 -25.81 -6.29 -16.57
C THR A 532 -26.59 -5.18 -15.86
N GLY A 533 -26.12 -3.93 -15.90
CA GLY A 533 -26.76 -2.80 -15.24
C GLY A 533 -26.39 -2.63 -13.78
N GLY A 534 -25.39 -3.40 -13.26
CA GLY A 534 -24.96 -3.41 -11.86
C GLY A 534 -25.96 -4.09 -10.93
N SER A 535 -25.51 -4.36 -9.71
CA SER A 535 -26.36 -5.00 -8.69
C SER A 535 -27.62 -4.17 -8.40
N GLY A 536 -28.79 -4.83 -8.46
CA GLY A 536 -30.09 -4.20 -8.30
C GLY A 536 -30.53 -3.35 -9.50
N GLY A 537 -29.88 -3.49 -10.67
CA GLY A 537 -30.26 -2.74 -11.88
C GLY A 537 -30.01 -1.22 -11.78
N ILE A 538 -29.10 -0.80 -10.92
CA ILE A 538 -28.84 0.62 -10.56
C ILE A 538 -28.56 1.53 -11.77
N LEU A 539 -28.06 0.97 -12.88
CA LEU A 539 -27.80 1.72 -14.11
C LEU A 539 -28.96 1.69 -15.10
N GLN A 540 -29.90 0.75 -14.92
CA GLN A 540 -30.96 0.47 -15.92
C GLN A 540 -31.93 1.62 -16.05
N GLU A 541 -32.38 2.21 -14.94
CA GLU A 541 -33.41 3.24 -14.92
C GLU A 541 -33.01 4.53 -15.65
N THR A 542 -31.74 4.92 -15.51
CA THR A 542 -31.25 6.23 -15.99
C THR A 542 -30.37 6.13 -17.23
N LEU A 543 -29.71 5.00 -17.46
CA LEU A 543 -28.70 4.81 -18.52
C LEU A 543 -29.03 3.62 -19.44
N GLY A 544 -30.30 3.17 -19.48
CA GLY A 544 -30.74 2.02 -20.27
C GLY A 544 -30.39 2.12 -21.75
N ASP A 545 -30.52 3.29 -22.37
CA ASP A 545 -30.18 3.52 -23.78
C ASP A 545 -28.67 3.35 -24.05
N LYS A 546 -27.83 3.86 -23.15
CA LYS A 546 -26.39 3.67 -23.24
C LYS A 546 -26.00 2.20 -23.02
N LEU A 547 -26.67 1.48 -22.11
CA LEU A 547 -26.48 0.04 -21.94
C LEU A 547 -26.86 -0.74 -23.20
N ASN A 548 -27.95 -0.37 -23.89
CA ASN A 548 -28.31 -0.95 -25.18
C ASN A 548 -27.23 -0.70 -26.23
N THR A 549 -26.65 0.51 -26.27
CA THR A 549 -25.50 0.83 -27.14
C THR A 549 -24.30 -0.05 -26.83
N LEU A 550 -24.00 -0.32 -25.54
CA LEU A 550 -22.94 -1.25 -25.15
C LEU A 550 -23.24 -2.68 -25.61
N HIS A 551 -24.48 -3.15 -25.44
CA HIS A 551 -24.92 -4.46 -25.95
C HIS A 551 -24.73 -4.57 -27.46
N GLU A 552 -25.09 -3.52 -28.20
CA GLU A 552 -24.90 -3.46 -29.64
C GLU A 552 -23.41 -3.44 -30.04
N ALA A 553 -22.56 -2.73 -29.31
CA ALA A 553 -21.12 -2.72 -29.55
C ALA A 553 -20.52 -4.11 -29.38
N ILE A 554 -20.88 -4.84 -28.31
CA ILE A 554 -20.44 -6.22 -28.10
C ILE A 554 -20.96 -7.15 -29.19
N ALA A 555 -22.24 -7.03 -29.57
CA ALA A 555 -22.84 -7.83 -30.64
C ALA A 555 -22.18 -7.55 -32.00
N THR A 556 -21.81 -6.30 -32.29
CA THR A 556 -21.10 -5.91 -33.50
C THR A 556 -19.70 -6.56 -33.58
N LEU A 557 -18.98 -6.63 -32.43
CA LEU A 557 -17.72 -7.35 -32.37
C LEU A 557 -17.88 -8.86 -32.61
N ALA A 558 -18.99 -9.43 -32.12
CA ALA A 558 -19.30 -10.84 -32.31
C ALA A 558 -19.78 -11.16 -33.74
N ALA A 559 -20.31 -10.17 -34.47
CA ALA A 559 -20.77 -10.32 -35.85
C ALA A 559 -19.65 -10.25 -36.91
N LYS A 560 -18.44 -9.82 -36.52
CA LYS A 560 -17.27 -9.77 -37.42
C LYS A 560 -16.93 -11.19 -37.90
N SER A 561 -16.48 -11.31 -39.16
CA SER A 561 -16.01 -12.59 -39.67
C SER A 561 -14.70 -12.99 -39.03
N LYS A 562 -14.40 -14.28 -39.01
CA LYS A 562 -13.06 -14.80 -38.69
C LYS A 562 -12.10 -14.29 -39.77
N SER A 563 -11.25 -13.35 -39.46
CA SER A 563 -10.23 -12.82 -40.35
C SER A 563 -8.94 -13.61 -40.13
N GLU A 564 -8.39 -14.17 -41.18
CA GLU A 564 -7.12 -14.89 -41.14
C GLU A 564 -5.90 -14.00 -40.84
N GLU A 565 -6.09 -12.67 -40.87
CA GLU A 565 -5.01 -11.67 -40.68
C GLU A 565 -4.97 -11.03 -39.30
N SER A 566 -5.87 -11.37 -38.34
CA SER A 566 -5.83 -10.75 -37.01
C SER A 566 -5.03 -11.60 -36.04
N ASP A 567 -3.98 -11.04 -35.45
CA ASP A 567 -3.20 -11.62 -34.32
C ASP A 567 -4.04 -11.91 -33.06
N LYS A 568 -5.32 -11.59 -33.06
CA LYS A 568 -6.21 -11.72 -31.90
C LYS A 568 -7.37 -12.65 -32.21
N ASP A 569 -7.57 -13.63 -31.33
CA ASP A 569 -8.72 -14.54 -31.38
C ASP A 569 -10.03 -13.77 -31.46
N HIS A 570 -11.00 -14.34 -32.21
CA HIS A 570 -12.36 -13.80 -32.30
C HIS A 570 -13.01 -13.75 -30.90
N VAL A 571 -13.88 -12.76 -30.63
CA VAL A 571 -14.48 -12.57 -29.30
C VAL A 571 -15.33 -13.75 -28.83
N LEU A 572 -15.89 -14.56 -29.73
CA LEU A 572 -16.62 -15.79 -29.40
C LEU A 572 -15.68 -16.98 -29.15
N GLU A 573 -14.44 -16.93 -29.59
CA GLU A 573 -13.45 -18.02 -29.43
C GLU A 573 -12.45 -17.77 -28.34
N ASN A 574 -12.13 -16.52 -28.03
CA ASN A 574 -11.20 -16.21 -26.96
C ASN A 574 -11.74 -16.69 -25.59
N PHE A 575 -10.87 -17.28 -24.81
CA PHE A 575 -11.19 -17.89 -23.51
C PHE A 575 -11.91 -16.95 -22.52
N HIS A 576 -11.50 -15.69 -22.44
CA HIS A 576 -12.09 -14.74 -21.49
C HIS A 576 -13.40 -14.16 -22.01
N SER A 577 -13.43 -13.73 -23.27
CA SER A 577 -14.59 -13.07 -23.86
C SER A 577 -15.76 -14.03 -24.06
N SER A 578 -15.53 -15.26 -24.55
CA SER A 578 -16.59 -16.26 -24.73
C SER A 578 -17.31 -16.59 -23.43
N ARG A 579 -16.58 -16.72 -22.31
CA ARG A 579 -17.16 -16.96 -20.98
C ARG A 579 -17.98 -15.77 -20.48
N THR A 580 -17.53 -14.54 -20.75
CA THR A 580 -18.23 -13.33 -20.35
C THR A 580 -19.51 -13.15 -21.17
N ILE A 581 -19.40 -13.30 -22.50
CA ILE A 581 -20.57 -13.24 -23.39
C ILE A 581 -21.59 -14.32 -23.02
N ARG A 582 -21.15 -15.56 -22.75
CA ARG A 582 -22.05 -16.64 -22.28
C ARG A 582 -22.80 -16.24 -21.01
N LYS A 583 -22.13 -15.65 -20.03
CA LYS A 583 -22.77 -15.18 -18.79
C LYS A 583 -23.80 -14.09 -19.06
N LEU A 584 -23.46 -13.13 -19.93
CA LEU A 584 -24.38 -12.05 -20.32
C LEU A 584 -25.63 -12.58 -21.01
N VAL A 585 -25.55 -13.66 -21.80
CA VAL A 585 -26.71 -14.32 -22.44
C VAL A 585 -27.68 -14.89 -21.39
N PHE A 586 -27.18 -15.38 -20.26
CA PHE A 586 -28.02 -15.88 -19.18
C PHE A 586 -28.65 -14.75 -18.34
N GLU A 587 -27.90 -13.70 -18.06
CA GLU A 587 -28.30 -12.64 -17.12
C GLU A 587 -29.14 -11.53 -17.76
N SER A 588 -28.92 -11.24 -19.06
CA SER A 588 -29.59 -10.13 -19.75
C SER A 588 -30.33 -10.62 -20.98
N SER A 589 -31.67 -10.65 -20.91
CA SER A 589 -32.56 -10.99 -22.04
C SER A 589 -32.41 -10.00 -23.21
N MET A 590 -32.20 -8.72 -22.90
CA MET A 590 -31.96 -7.67 -23.91
C MET A 590 -30.65 -7.94 -24.68
N PHE A 591 -29.56 -8.26 -23.95
CA PHE A 591 -28.31 -8.62 -24.57
C PHE A 591 -28.44 -9.89 -25.43
N ALA A 592 -29.08 -10.93 -24.91
CA ALA A 592 -29.29 -12.18 -25.62
C ALA A 592 -30.04 -11.93 -26.94
N THR A 593 -31.13 -11.14 -26.90
CA THR A 593 -31.91 -10.76 -28.10
C THR A 593 -31.03 -10.01 -29.11
N THR A 594 -30.27 -9.02 -28.67
CA THR A 594 -29.38 -8.21 -29.52
C THR A 594 -28.28 -9.04 -30.17
N LEU A 595 -27.61 -9.88 -29.39
CA LEU A 595 -26.54 -10.75 -29.84
C LEU A 595 -27.04 -11.79 -30.85
N TRP A 596 -28.20 -12.41 -30.56
CA TRP A 596 -28.82 -13.37 -31.46
C TRP A 596 -29.13 -12.76 -32.83
N LYS A 597 -29.85 -11.65 -32.83
CA LYS A 597 -30.27 -10.97 -34.07
C LYS A 597 -29.10 -10.49 -34.92
N LYS A 598 -28.05 -9.95 -34.28
CA LYS A 598 -26.97 -9.25 -34.99
C LYS A 598 -25.81 -10.16 -35.39
N ALA A 599 -25.51 -11.16 -34.59
CA ALA A 599 -24.29 -11.95 -34.75
C ALA A 599 -24.49 -13.43 -35.07
N LEU A 600 -25.58 -14.05 -34.58
CA LEU A 600 -25.69 -15.51 -34.61
C LEU A 600 -26.76 -16.02 -35.57
N LYS A 601 -27.89 -15.34 -35.73
CA LYS A 601 -29.00 -15.78 -36.60
C LYS A 601 -28.51 -16.06 -38.01
N GLY A 602 -28.70 -17.31 -38.48
CA GLY A 602 -28.26 -17.79 -39.80
C GLY A 602 -26.75 -18.02 -39.94
N LYS A 603 -26.01 -17.97 -38.84
CA LYS A 603 -24.54 -18.15 -38.85
C LYS A 603 -24.04 -19.14 -37.78
N CYS A 604 -24.93 -19.87 -37.12
CA CYS A 604 -24.57 -20.75 -36.00
C CYS A 604 -23.62 -21.89 -36.40
N GLU A 605 -23.66 -22.35 -37.65
CA GLU A 605 -22.78 -23.39 -38.15
C GLU A 605 -21.30 -23.04 -38.02
N GLN A 606 -20.92 -21.76 -38.19
CA GLN A 606 -19.54 -21.28 -38.09
C GLN A 606 -18.98 -21.38 -36.65
N TRP A 607 -19.83 -21.55 -35.66
CA TRP A 607 -19.50 -21.50 -34.21
C TRP A 607 -19.65 -22.84 -33.51
N THR A 608 -19.68 -23.93 -34.26
CA THR A 608 -19.86 -25.31 -33.75
C THR A 608 -18.61 -25.93 -33.13
N GLN A 609 -17.48 -25.21 -33.06
CA GLN A 609 -16.22 -25.70 -32.53
C GLN A 609 -15.65 -24.75 -31.44
N GLY A 610 -14.75 -25.28 -30.61
CA GLY A 610 -14.01 -24.48 -29.62
C GLY A 610 -14.85 -23.88 -28.48
N HIS A 611 -14.49 -22.67 -28.06
CA HIS A 611 -15.18 -21.98 -26.95
C HIS A 611 -16.53 -21.39 -27.36
N SER A 612 -16.75 -21.12 -28.63
CA SER A 612 -17.99 -20.57 -29.20
C SER A 612 -19.17 -21.51 -29.05
N VAL A 613 -18.93 -22.83 -29.08
CA VAL A 613 -19.97 -23.84 -28.81
C VAL A 613 -20.75 -23.53 -27.52
N LYS A 614 -20.01 -23.20 -26.46
CA LYS A 614 -20.64 -22.92 -25.16
C LYS A 614 -21.47 -21.64 -25.16
N VAL A 615 -21.16 -20.71 -26.07
CA VAL A 615 -21.92 -19.46 -26.23
C VAL A 615 -23.22 -19.73 -26.98
N ILE A 616 -23.18 -20.44 -28.13
CA ILE A 616 -24.39 -20.76 -28.89
C ILE A 616 -25.33 -21.68 -28.10
N CYS A 617 -24.80 -22.70 -27.39
CA CYS A 617 -25.60 -23.59 -26.54
C CYS A 617 -26.27 -22.83 -25.37
N ALA A 618 -25.69 -21.71 -24.88
CA ALA A 618 -26.31 -20.93 -23.82
C ALA A 618 -27.68 -20.36 -24.20
N PHE A 619 -27.93 -20.14 -25.49
CA PHE A 619 -29.24 -19.65 -25.96
C PHE A 619 -30.35 -20.68 -25.83
N LEU A 620 -30.01 -21.98 -25.77
CA LEU A 620 -31.01 -23.03 -25.49
C LEU A 620 -31.53 -22.97 -24.06
N GLU A 621 -30.77 -22.36 -23.17
CA GLU A 621 -31.12 -22.17 -21.74
C GLU A 621 -31.40 -20.67 -21.40
N SER A 622 -31.49 -19.79 -22.40
CA SER A 622 -31.77 -18.36 -22.21
C SER A 622 -33.10 -18.11 -21.47
N SER A 623 -33.12 -17.09 -20.62
CA SER A 623 -34.32 -16.65 -19.91
C SER A 623 -35.43 -16.12 -20.88
N ASP A 624 -35.04 -15.56 -22.04
CA ASP A 624 -35.96 -15.09 -23.06
C ASP A 624 -36.57 -16.26 -23.86
N ALA A 625 -37.86 -16.52 -23.67
CA ALA A 625 -38.58 -17.60 -24.36
C ALA A 625 -38.58 -17.47 -25.89
N LYS A 626 -38.61 -16.24 -26.44
CA LYS A 626 -38.62 -15.99 -27.88
C LYS A 626 -37.24 -16.34 -28.49
N VAL A 627 -36.18 -15.85 -27.87
CA VAL A 627 -34.81 -16.15 -28.33
C VAL A 627 -34.50 -17.63 -28.16
N ARG A 628 -34.93 -18.25 -27.06
CA ARG A 628 -34.75 -19.69 -26.83
C ARG A 628 -35.47 -20.53 -27.91
N LYS A 629 -36.67 -20.13 -28.36
CA LYS A 629 -37.38 -20.82 -29.43
C LYS A 629 -36.63 -20.71 -30.75
N LEU A 630 -36.20 -19.50 -31.13
CA LEU A 630 -35.44 -19.26 -32.36
C LEU A 630 -34.11 -20.03 -32.36
N ALA A 631 -33.43 -20.08 -31.20
CA ALA A 631 -32.19 -20.83 -31.05
C ALA A 631 -32.41 -22.34 -31.19
N LYS A 632 -33.51 -22.88 -30.65
CA LYS A 632 -33.86 -24.29 -30.86
C LYS A 632 -34.12 -24.63 -32.32
N GLU A 633 -34.88 -23.77 -33.00
CA GLU A 633 -35.20 -23.98 -34.44
C GLU A 633 -33.94 -24.01 -35.32
N GLU A 634 -32.94 -23.17 -35.03
CA GLU A 634 -31.70 -23.10 -35.81
C GLU A 634 -30.67 -24.12 -35.40
N LEU A 635 -30.55 -24.42 -34.08
CA LEU A 635 -29.51 -25.33 -33.57
C LEU A 635 -29.90 -26.82 -33.63
N GLN A 636 -31.21 -27.16 -33.64
CA GLN A 636 -31.68 -28.53 -33.66
C GLN A 636 -31.13 -29.31 -34.86
N PRO A 637 -31.18 -28.80 -36.12
CA PRO A 637 -30.61 -29.48 -37.28
C PRO A 637 -29.10 -29.75 -37.13
N LEU A 638 -28.35 -28.84 -36.47
CA LEU A 638 -26.91 -28.97 -36.26
C LEU A 638 -26.62 -30.03 -35.18
N ILE A 639 -27.50 -30.19 -34.20
CA ILE A 639 -27.42 -31.23 -33.17
C ILE A 639 -27.73 -32.60 -33.78
N ASP A 640 -28.81 -32.69 -34.56
CA ASP A 640 -29.26 -33.93 -35.21
C ASP A 640 -28.25 -34.46 -36.25
N SER A 641 -27.57 -33.54 -36.95
CA SER A 641 -26.48 -33.90 -37.89
C SER A 641 -25.16 -34.29 -37.18
N GLY A 642 -25.07 -34.13 -35.85
CA GLY A 642 -23.84 -34.36 -35.06
C GLY A 642 -22.75 -33.29 -35.25
N THR A 643 -23.02 -32.23 -36.00
CA THR A 643 -22.11 -31.08 -36.20
C THR A 643 -21.92 -30.28 -34.92
N LEU A 644 -22.98 -30.12 -34.12
CA LEU A 644 -22.95 -29.44 -32.82
C LEU A 644 -23.04 -30.48 -31.70
N LYS A 645 -21.96 -30.65 -30.93
CA LYS A 645 -21.95 -31.48 -29.72
C LYS A 645 -22.32 -30.63 -28.51
N LEU A 646 -23.38 -31.02 -27.81
CA LEU A 646 -23.78 -30.35 -26.58
C LEU A 646 -22.71 -30.58 -25.50
N PRO A 647 -22.30 -29.53 -24.76
CA PRO A 647 -21.35 -29.67 -23.65
C PRO A 647 -21.97 -30.52 -22.54
N GLU A 648 -21.24 -31.53 -22.08
CA GLU A 648 -21.65 -32.38 -20.95
C GLU A 648 -21.96 -31.52 -19.72
N LYS A 649 -23.15 -31.74 -19.13
CA LYS A 649 -23.50 -31.10 -17.85
C LYS A 649 -22.62 -31.77 -16.77
N ARG A 650 -21.70 -31.02 -16.17
CA ARG A 650 -21.00 -31.49 -14.96
C ARG A 650 -22.06 -31.76 -13.89
N GLN A 651 -22.19 -33.01 -13.48
CA GLN A 651 -22.92 -33.33 -12.26
C GLN A 651 -22.26 -32.57 -11.07
N PRO A 652 -23.03 -32.00 -10.14
CA PRO A 652 -22.45 -31.47 -8.92
C PRO A 652 -21.66 -32.58 -8.24
N ALA A 653 -20.38 -32.33 -7.92
CA ALA A 653 -19.60 -33.24 -7.13
C ALA A 653 -20.36 -33.47 -5.81
N ASN A 654 -20.77 -34.71 -5.55
CA ASN A 654 -21.25 -35.12 -4.25
C ASN A 654 -20.15 -34.79 -3.25
N GLU A 655 -20.37 -33.79 -2.42
CA GLU A 655 -19.59 -33.58 -1.20
C GLU A 655 -19.93 -34.76 -0.27
N GLY A 656 -18.98 -35.75 -0.21
CA GLY A 656 -18.93 -36.77 0.78
C GLY A 656 -18.13 -36.30 2.00
#